data_e3ab8f283894bcbc0eebc7568c87abb1
#
_entry.id   e3ab8f283894bcbc0eebc7568c87abb1
#
_cell.length_a   1.000
_cell.length_b   1.000
_cell.length_c   1.000
_cell.angle_alpha   90.00
_cell.angle_beta   90.00
_cell.angle_gamma   90.00
#
_symmetry.space_group_name_H-M   'P 1'
#
loop_
_entity.id
_entity.type
_entity.pdbx_description
1 polymer ?
#
loop_
_entity_poly.entity_id
_entity_poly.type
_entity_poly.pdbx_seq_one_letter_code
_entity_poly.pdbx_strand_id
1 'polypeptide(L)'
;MSRNIVIKGAKVNNLKNIDVTIPRDKLVVLTGLSGSGKSSLAFDTLYAEGHRRFVESLSSYARMFIGQMDKPEVDLIEGLSPAISIDQKTTSKNPRSTVGTVTEIYDYLRLLYARVGTPHCPVCGKEIEQQSLDQIVARILALPEGTRFMVLAPVVRAQKGMHEKVFADARKSGFARVRVDGNLYDLTESIDLDKNVRHTVDIVVDRLVIKDDIRSRLSDSVESALRASDGRVTIVTVPRDGEAEELEFSQKYACEEHGVSFPELEPRMFSFNNPIGACPECSGIGNMQRISVKKLIPHKHLSLRDGGLAVNGFKTMTEDSWTGPLIAAVGEVYGFTLDTPLADFTDEQMDVLMYGSGNRTYNVMRYFGGDGREQNTTFDGIVRIIEKRMRMMGGDYYQEFVEEVACPRCKGRRLSDTVLSVTVGGLNIDEITRLSVDRMLKFVEELRFDESRTLIAKEVLKEIKARLNFLVSVGLDYLNLARTAGTLSGGEAQRIRLATQIGSALTGVLYILDEPSIGLHQRDNGKLIATLKHLRELGNSVIVVEHDEETMREADFIVDIGPGAGIHGGEVVATGTPEEVAMCENSITGAYLARRKIIPVPKKRREGSGNFLHIEGARENNLKNVSVDIPLGKFVAVTGVSGSGKSSLINAVLLRTLQRDLNRSVSYPGKVDSITGMEHLDKVIDIDQSPIGRTPRSNPATYTGLFTEIRNLFAKTKDAKAKGYSAGRFSFNVRGGRCEACEGDGVKCIEMNFLPDVYVKCDVCGGKRYNRDTLEVKYKGKSIYDVLEMSVEEGMYFFEGLPQIERKLRTLFEVGLGYIKIGQSSTTLSGGEAQRVKLATELAKRSTGKTIYILDEPTTGLHTEDVSKLITILDRLADGGNTVVTIEHNLDLIKCADHIIDLGPEGGDGGGTIVAEGTPEEVAMCENSYTGMFLKDKLTENL
;
A
#
# COMPACT_ATOMS: atom_id res chain seq x y z
N MET A 1 18.96 36.58 10.34
CA MET A 1 18.94 35.17 10.73
C MET A 1 20.35 34.61 10.56
N SER A 2 20.76 33.64 11.39
CA SER A 2 22.07 32.96 11.24
C SER A 2 22.18 32.33 9.85
N ARG A 3 23.34 32.44 9.19
CA ARG A 3 23.60 31.78 7.90
C ARG A 3 23.81 30.29 8.04
N ASN A 4 23.97 29.79 9.25
CA ASN A 4 24.27 28.38 9.53
C ASN A 4 23.35 27.82 10.61
N ILE A 5 23.11 26.52 10.56
CA ILE A 5 22.61 25.71 11.68
C ILE A 5 23.84 25.23 12.44
N VAL A 6 23.95 25.62 13.73
CA VAL A 6 25.09 25.26 14.59
C VAL A 6 24.60 24.27 15.63
N ILE A 7 25.16 23.08 15.65
CA ILE A 7 24.89 22.01 16.60
C ILE A 7 26.12 21.86 17.48
N LYS A 8 25.93 21.82 18.79
CA LYS A 8 27.01 21.59 19.77
C LYS A 8 26.59 20.51 20.75
N GLY A 9 27.49 19.55 20.96
CA GLY A 9 27.32 18.55 21.98
C GLY A 9 26.21 17.54 21.70
N ALA A 10 26.01 17.10 20.46
CA ALA A 10 25.01 16.07 20.15
C ALA A 10 25.49 14.69 20.63
N LYS A 11 24.64 14.02 21.47
CA LYS A 11 24.93 12.74 22.15
C LYS A 11 23.88 11.69 21.96
N VAL A 12 22.94 11.93 21.03
CA VAL A 12 21.80 11.01 20.79
C VAL A 12 22.29 9.69 20.21
N ASN A 13 21.83 8.57 20.76
CA ASN A 13 22.20 7.21 20.37
C ASN A 13 23.73 6.96 20.40
N ASN A 14 24.38 6.80 19.24
CA ASN A 14 25.81 6.54 19.12
C ASN A 14 26.65 7.78 18.84
N LEU A 15 26.06 8.99 18.81
CA LEU A 15 26.81 10.23 18.59
C LEU A 15 27.71 10.54 19.75
N LYS A 16 28.98 10.85 19.47
CA LYS A 16 30.05 11.06 20.47
C LYS A 16 30.30 12.52 20.81
N ASN A 17 29.24 13.20 21.30
CA ASN A 17 29.33 14.62 21.69
C ASN A 17 29.84 15.50 20.56
N ILE A 18 29.23 15.37 19.37
CA ILE A 18 29.72 16.02 18.18
C ILE A 18 29.27 17.47 18.05
N ASP A 19 30.16 18.28 17.50
CA ASP A 19 29.89 19.63 17.03
C ASP A 19 29.90 19.67 15.51
N VAL A 20 28.84 20.26 14.91
CA VAL A 20 28.75 20.41 13.47
C VAL A 20 28.04 21.68 13.06
N THR A 21 28.55 22.32 12.00
CA THR A 21 27.96 23.53 11.43
C THR A 21 27.49 23.23 10.02
N ILE A 22 26.21 23.39 9.77
CA ILE A 22 25.54 23.09 8.49
C ILE A 22 25.08 24.42 7.87
N PRO A 23 25.45 24.72 6.60
CA PRO A 23 25.01 25.94 5.93
C PRO A 23 23.48 25.86 5.65
N ARG A 24 22.77 26.99 5.82
CA ARG A 24 21.36 27.13 5.46
C ARG A 24 21.18 27.41 3.99
N ASP A 25 19.96 27.16 3.49
CA ASP A 25 19.53 27.43 2.13
C ASP A 25 20.43 26.70 1.10
N LYS A 26 20.85 25.50 1.47
CA LYS A 26 21.74 24.61 0.71
C LYS A 26 21.18 23.19 0.66
N LEU A 27 21.60 22.44 -0.36
CA LEU A 27 21.45 21.00 -0.45
C LEU A 27 22.63 20.34 0.30
N VAL A 28 22.34 19.75 1.44
CA VAL A 28 23.32 19.12 2.32
C VAL A 28 23.10 17.62 2.35
N VAL A 29 24.16 16.85 2.09
CA VAL A 29 24.12 15.39 2.19
C VAL A 29 24.80 14.93 3.48
N LEU A 30 24.08 14.16 4.29
CA LEU A 30 24.62 13.40 5.42
C LEU A 30 24.94 11.99 4.94
N THR A 31 26.21 11.61 4.98
CA THR A 31 26.68 10.32 4.48
C THR A 31 27.55 9.59 5.50
N GLY A 32 28.01 8.38 5.19
CA GLY A 32 28.82 7.52 6.02
C GLY A 32 28.31 6.08 6.07
N LEU A 33 29.01 5.18 6.75
CA LEU A 33 28.67 3.76 6.84
C LEU A 33 27.28 3.51 7.44
N SER A 34 26.66 2.36 7.14
CA SER A 34 25.43 1.94 7.80
C SER A 34 25.65 1.83 9.32
N GLY A 35 24.75 2.44 10.13
CA GLY A 35 24.90 2.49 11.59
C GLY A 35 25.95 3.48 12.11
N SER A 36 26.48 4.40 11.29
CA SER A 36 27.47 5.42 11.73
C SER A 36 26.85 6.56 12.55
N GLY A 37 25.53 6.77 12.54
CA GLY A 37 24.85 7.82 13.30
C GLY A 37 24.18 8.90 12.44
N LYS A 38 24.12 8.74 11.12
CA LYS A 38 23.46 9.68 10.18
C LYS A 38 22.03 10.01 10.58
N SER A 39 21.21 8.96 10.74
CA SER A 39 19.80 9.11 11.10
C SER A 39 19.64 9.69 12.51
N SER A 40 20.56 9.39 13.44
CA SER A 40 20.60 9.97 14.78
C SER A 40 20.82 11.48 14.72
N LEU A 41 21.67 11.98 13.83
CA LEU A 41 21.87 13.41 13.64
C LEU A 41 20.69 14.05 12.90
N ALA A 42 20.22 13.43 11.79
CA ALA A 42 19.17 13.99 10.94
C ALA A 42 17.80 13.99 11.62
N PHE A 43 17.35 12.83 12.09
CA PHE A 43 15.97 12.63 12.57
C PHE A 43 15.87 12.76 14.09
N ASP A 44 16.73 12.04 14.85
CA ASP A 44 16.63 12.02 16.31
C ASP A 44 17.19 13.31 16.97
N THR A 45 17.96 14.13 16.24
CA THR A 45 18.50 15.40 16.73
C THR A 45 17.89 16.61 16.03
N LEU A 46 18.14 16.83 14.73
CA LEU A 46 17.71 18.02 14.01
C LEU A 46 16.18 18.07 13.83
N TYR A 47 15.57 17.00 13.28
CA TYR A 47 14.13 16.98 13.10
C TYR A 47 13.39 17.00 14.43
N ALA A 48 13.82 16.18 15.40
CA ALA A 48 13.18 16.10 16.71
C ALA A 48 13.15 17.46 17.41
N GLU A 49 14.24 18.20 17.40
CA GLU A 49 14.29 19.55 18.01
C GLU A 49 13.50 20.58 17.19
N GLY A 50 13.58 20.54 15.86
CA GLY A 50 12.81 21.44 15.00
C GLY A 50 11.30 21.25 15.16
N HIS A 51 10.84 19.99 15.17
CA HIS A 51 9.45 19.63 15.42
C HIS A 51 9.01 20.01 16.84
N ARG A 52 9.81 19.72 17.86
CA ARG A 52 9.53 20.09 19.25
C ARG A 52 9.30 21.59 19.39
N ARG A 53 10.21 22.45 18.87
CA ARG A 53 10.09 23.92 18.90
C ARG A 53 8.85 24.41 18.15
N PHE A 54 8.54 23.80 17.02
CA PHE A 54 7.33 24.13 16.27
C PHE A 54 6.06 23.80 17.09
N VAL A 55 5.97 22.57 17.64
CA VAL A 55 4.84 22.14 18.48
C VAL A 55 4.68 23.01 19.73
N GLU A 56 5.78 23.42 20.38
CA GLU A 56 5.76 24.33 21.53
C GLU A 56 5.20 25.71 21.19
N SER A 57 5.34 26.18 19.96
CA SER A 57 4.76 27.44 19.49
C SER A 57 3.25 27.40 19.30
N LEU A 58 2.64 26.20 19.25
CA LEU A 58 1.21 26.01 19.05
C LEU A 58 0.40 26.16 20.35
N SER A 59 -0.91 26.35 20.21
CA SER A 59 -1.84 26.37 21.35
C SER A 59 -1.84 25.03 22.11
N SER A 60 -2.18 25.07 23.41
CA SER A 60 -2.27 23.85 24.24
C SER A 60 -3.24 22.82 23.66
N TYR A 61 -4.32 23.25 23.01
CA TYR A 61 -5.27 22.38 22.34
C TYR A 61 -4.66 21.68 21.12
N ALA A 62 -3.96 22.40 20.25
CA ALA A 62 -3.29 21.82 19.07
C ALA A 62 -2.18 20.83 19.48
N ARG A 63 -1.45 21.11 20.56
CA ARG A 63 -0.40 20.20 21.10
C ARG A 63 -0.95 18.84 21.55
N MET A 64 -2.21 18.75 21.99
CA MET A 64 -2.82 17.48 22.38
C MET A 64 -3.03 16.52 21.21
N PHE A 65 -3.15 17.03 19.98
CA PHE A 65 -3.36 16.24 18.77
C PHE A 65 -2.08 15.95 17.99
N ILE A 66 -1.04 16.77 18.18
CA ILE A 66 0.25 16.61 17.52
C ILE A 66 1.19 15.98 18.55
N GLY A 67 1.60 14.73 18.32
CA GLY A 67 2.51 14.03 19.23
C GLY A 67 3.75 14.88 19.53
N GLN A 68 4.12 14.98 20.80
CA GLN A 68 5.32 15.70 21.22
C GLN A 68 6.52 14.75 21.17
N MET A 69 7.59 15.16 20.51
CA MET A 69 8.85 14.43 20.52
C MET A 69 9.64 14.73 21.80
N ASP A 70 10.38 13.75 22.29
CA ASP A 70 11.29 13.93 23.42
C ASP A 70 12.39 14.93 23.03
N LYS A 71 12.86 15.69 24.03
CA LYS A 71 13.99 16.60 23.85
C LYS A 71 15.25 15.78 23.53
N PRO A 72 15.92 16.02 22.39
CA PRO A 72 17.16 15.31 22.07
C PRO A 72 18.28 15.66 23.06
N GLU A 73 19.20 14.72 23.30
CA GLU A 73 20.41 14.93 24.09
C GLU A 73 21.42 15.75 23.27
N VAL A 74 21.30 17.08 23.37
CA VAL A 74 22.16 18.06 22.68
C VAL A 74 22.32 19.26 23.56
N ASP A 75 23.54 19.83 23.61
CA ASP A 75 23.83 20.98 24.43
C ASP A 75 23.22 22.27 23.85
N LEU A 76 23.34 22.49 22.52
CA LEU A 76 22.82 23.66 21.82
C LEU A 76 22.53 23.37 20.35
N ILE A 77 21.39 23.89 19.85
CA ILE A 77 21.11 24.01 18.40
C ILE A 77 20.63 25.42 18.10
N GLU A 78 21.38 26.15 17.26
CA GLU A 78 21.03 27.48 16.80
C GLU A 78 20.72 27.49 15.29
N GLY A 79 19.97 28.50 14.83
CA GLY A 79 19.67 28.69 13.40
C GLY A 79 18.66 27.72 12.79
N LEU A 80 17.97 26.91 13.60
CA LEU A 80 17.04 25.90 13.15
C LEU A 80 15.73 26.55 12.65
N SER A 81 15.27 26.17 11.45
CA SER A 81 13.95 26.48 10.89
C SER A 81 12.93 25.43 11.29
N PRO A 82 11.61 25.70 11.10
CA PRO A 82 10.61 24.63 11.16
C PRO A 82 11.01 23.46 10.27
N ALA A 83 10.98 22.24 10.83
CA ALA A 83 11.50 21.06 10.16
C ALA A 83 10.35 20.15 9.67
N ILE A 84 10.48 19.64 8.46
CA ILE A 84 9.59 18.63 7.85
C ILE A 84 10.43 17.39 7.51
N SER A 85 10.01 16.22 7.99
CA SER A 85 10.64 14.96 7.63
C SER A 85 9.87 14.22 6.54
N ILE A 86 10.61 13.61 5.63
CA ILE A 86 10.09 12.74 4.58
C ILE A 86 10.82 11.40 4.69
N ASP A 87 10.24 10.51 5.52
CA ASP A 87 10.78 9.18 5.82
C ASP A 87 10.11 8.08 4.98
N GLN A 88 10.68 6.87 5.01
CA GLN A 88 10.17 5.70 4.28
C GLN A 88 9.02 4.96 5.00
N LYS A 89 8.90 5.12 6.31
CA LYS A 89 8.23 4.15 7.20
C LYS A 89 6.69 4.08 7.14
N THR A 90 5.99 4.92 6.39
CA THR A 90 4.52 4.96 6.48
C THR A 90 3.81 4.86 5.14
N THR A 91 3.62 3.65 4.64
CA THR A 91 2.53 3.37 3.70
C THR A 91 1.23 3.25 4.50
N SER A 92 0.26 4.09 4.18
CA SER A 92 -1.08 3.98 4.79
C SER A 92 -1.70 2.63 4.43
N LYS A 93 -2.04 1.82 5.42
CA LYS A 93 -2.79 0.56 5.21
C LYS A 93 -4.29 0.79 5.00
N ASN A 94 -4.73 2.04 4.98
CA ASN A 94 -6.14 2.36 4.75
C ASN A 94 -6.52 2.06 3.29
N PRO A 95 -7.46 1.14 3.01
CA PRO A 95 -7.85 0.79 1.64
C PRO A 95 -8.54 1.94 0.89
N ARG A 96 -8.93 3.00 1.58
CA ARG A 96 -9.51 4.21 0.99
C ARG A 96 -8.47 5.24 0.56
N SER A 97 -7.21 5.11 1.00
CA SER A 97 -6.14 6.00 0.57
C SER A 97 -5.65 5.59 -0.83
N THR A 98 -5.67 6.53 -1.77
CA THR A 98 -5.14 6.36 -3.14
C THR A 98 -4.08 7.41 -3.43
N VAL A 99 -3.30 7.21 -4.49
CA VAL A 99 -2.35 8.24 -4.96
C VAL A 99 -3.07 9.57 -5.15
N GLY A 100 -4.24 9.58 -5.80
CA GLY A 100 -5.02 10.78 -6.03
C GLY A 100 -5.47 11.51 -4.75
N THR A 101 -5.81 10.77 -3.68
CA THR A 101 -6.20 11.40 -2.40
C THR A 101 -5.00 11.89 -1.59
N VAL A 102 -3.87 11.19 -1.64
CA VAL A 102 -2.65 11.59 -0.93
C VAL A 102 -2.03 12.84 -1.57
N THR A 103 -2.11 12.96 -2.90
CA THR A 103 -1.61 14.13 -3.66
C THR A 103 -2.60 15.29 -3.73
N GLU A 104 -3.79 15.13 -3.14
CA GLU A 104 -4.91 16.09 -3.21
C GLU A 104 -5.46 16.33 -4.63
N ILE A 105 -4.89 15.71 -5.66
CA ILE A 105 -5.36 15.86 -7.06
C ILE A 105 -6.81 15.42 -7.18
N TYR A 106 -7.22 14.38 -6.45
CA TYR A 106 -8.60 13.89 -6.45
C TYR A 106 -9.60 14.92 -5.94
N ASP A 107 -9.21 15.79 -5.00
CA ASP A 107 -10.08 16.84 -4.49
C ASP A 107 -10.33 17.93 -5.54
N TYR A 108 -9.31 18.30 -6.31
CA TYR A 108 -9.46 19.19 -7.47
C TYR A 108 -10.26 18.55 -8.61
N LEU A 109 -10.10 17.25 -8.86
CA LEU A 109 -10.94 16.53 -9.83
C LEU A 109 -12.41 16.54 -9.42
N ARG A 110 -12.73 16.29 -8.15
CA ARG A 110 -14.12 16.37 -7.67
C ARG A 110 -14.72 17.76 -7.89
N LEU A 111 -13.92 18.81 -7.68
CA LEU A 111 -14.35 20.19 -7.94
C LEU A 111 -14.55 20.42 -9.44
N LEU A 112 -13.64 19.94 -10.29
CA LEU A 112 -13.75 20.06 -11.74
C LEU A 112 -15.02 19.38 -12.26
N TYR A 113 -15.27 18.13 -11.89
CA TYR A 113 -16.44 17.37 -12.31
C TYR A 113 -17.75 17.98 -11.81
N ALA A 114 -17.77 18.55 -10.60
CA ALA A 114 -18.94 19.23 -10.07
C ALA A 114 -19.26 20.55 -10.78
N ARG A 115 -18.25 21.24 -11.32
CA ARG A 115 -18.44 22.59 -11.91
C ARG A 115 -18.60 22.59 -13.42
N VAL A 116 -17.89 21.68 -14.13
CA VAL A 116 -17.90 21.65 -15.61
C VAL A 116 -18.25 20.28 -16.18
N GLY A 117 -18.59 19.33 -15.33
CA GLY A 117 -18.99 17.98 -15.74
C GLY A 117 -20.33 17.96 -16.49
N THR A 118 -20.41 17.13 -17.49
CA THR A 118 -21.63 16.89 -18.28
C THR A 118 -22.25 15.56 -17.84
N PRO A 119 -23.46 15.56 -17.24
CA PRO A 119 -24.13 14.32 -16.84
C PRO A 119 -24.74 13.61 -18.04
N HIS A 120 -24.69 12.28 -18.03
CA HIS A 120 -25.30 11.42 -19.03
C HIS A 120 -26.26 10.45 -18.33
N CYS A 121 -27.25 9.99 -19.05
CA CYS A 121 -28.15 8.96 -18.51
C CYS A 121 -27.40 7.62 -18.35
N PRO A 122 -27.35 7.05 -17.13
CA PRO A 122 -26.66 5.78 -16.90
C PRO A 122 -27.27 4.59 -17.65
N VAL A 123 -28.47 4.72 -18.21
CA VAL A 123 -29.19 3.67 -18.93
C VAL A 123 -29.00 3.80 -20.44
N CYS A 124 -29.25 4.98 -21.03
CA CYS A 124 -29.17 5.20 -22.49
C CYS A 124 -27.92 5.95 -22.95
N GLY A 125 -27.11 6.51 -22.04
CA GLY A 125 -25.88 7.26 -22.38
C GLY A 125 -26.12 8.65 -22.97
N LYS A 126 -27.37 9.11 -23.15
CA LYS A 126 -27.66 10.45 -23.68
C LYS A 126 -27.23 11.53 -22.68
N GLU A 127 -26.71 12.63 -23.20
CA GLU A 127 -26.41 13.83 -22.42
C GLU A 127 -27.68 14.39 -21.80
N ILE A 128 -27.62 14.81 -20.56
CA ILE A 128 -28.70 15.36 -19.80
C ILE A 128 -28.43 16.86 -19.58
N GLU A 129 -29.27 17.69 -20.13
CA GLU A 129 -29.24 19.15 -19.97
C GLU A 129 -30.26 19.62 -18.95
N GLN A 130 -30.01 20.76 -18.34
CA GLN A 130 -31.01 21.50 -17.56
C GLN A 130 -31.93 22.24 -18.54
N GLN A 131 -33.22 22.06 -18.40
CA GLN A 131 -34.17 22.79 -19.20
C GLN A 131 -34.44 24.17 -18.56
N SER A 132 -34.24 25.24 -19.33
CA SER A 132 -34.64 26.55 -18.88
C SER A 132 -36.19 26.67 -18.91
N LEU A 133 -36.75 27.61 -18.13
CA LEU A 133 -38.18 27.91 -18.14
C LEU A 133 -38.67 28.17 -19.57
N ASP A 134 -37.92 28.95 -20.36
CA ASP A 134 -38.29 29.28 -21.74
C ASP A 134 -38.30 28.06 -22.65
N GLN A 135 -37.36 27.11 -22.47
CA GLN A 135 -37.33 25.84 -23.22
C GLN A 135 -38.53 24.97 -22.87
N ILE A 136 -38.86 24.83 -21.58
CA ILE A 136 -40.03 24.08 -21.11
C ILE A 136 -41.30 24.66 -21.71
N VAL A 137 -41.48 26.00 -21.61
CA VAL A 137 -42.64 26.70 -22.17
C VAL A 137 -42.72 26.53 -23.69
N ALA A 138 -41.61 26.68 -24.42
CA ALA A 138 -41.58 26.49 -25.88
C ALA A 138 -41.98 25.05 -26.29
N ARG A 139 -41.53 24.03 -25.55
CA ARG A 139 -41.91 22.65 -25.78
C ARG A 139 -43.38 22.36 -25.52
N ILE A 140 -43.96 22.96 -24.47
CA ILE A 140 -45.38 22.83 -24.18
C ILE A 140 -46.23 23.54 -25.28
N LEU A 141 -45.80 24.72 -25.75
CA LEU A 141 -46.44 25.43 -26.84
C LEU A 141 -46.36 24.72 -28.22
N ALA A 142 -45.43 23.78 -28.38
CA ALA A 142 -45.36 22.94 -29.60
C ALA A 142 -46.45 21.86 -29.68
N LEU A 143 -47.26 21.66 -28.61
CA LEU A 143 -48.41 20.78 -28.64
C LEU A 143 -49.47 21.31 -29.62
N PRO A 144 -50.32 20.45 -30.22
CA PRO A 144 -51.34 20.88 -31.18
C PRO A 144 -52.27 21.94 -30.59
N GLU A 145 -52.67 22.92 -31.42
CA GLU A 145 -53.64 23.94 -31.04
C GLU A 145 -54.95 23.34 -30.56
N GLY A 146 -55.55 23.86 -29.50
CA GLY A 146 -56.77 23.33 -28.89
C GLY A 146 -56.55 22.22 -27.87
N THR A 147 -55.30 21.74 -27.68
CA THR A 147 -55.00 20.70 -26.68
C THR A 147 -55.26 21.23 -25.27
N ARG A 148 -56.09 20.50 -24.50
CA ARG A 148 -56.36 20.78 -23.08
C ARG A 148 -55.31 20.05 -22.22
N PHE A 149 -54.75 20.71 -21.23
CA PHE A 149 -53.75 20.10 -20.35
C PHE A 149 -53.81 20.70 -18.93
N MET A 150 -53.24 19.93 -18.00
CA MET A 150 -53.03 20.33 -16.62
C MET A 150 -51.54 20.56 -16.39
N VAL A 151 -51.22 21.64 -15.66
CA VAL A 151 -49.87 21.89 -15.11
C VAL A 151 -49.84 21.36 -13.69
N LEU A 152 -49.00 20.34 -13.45
CA LEU A 152 -48.88 19.67 -12.16
C LEU A 152 -47.51 19.90 -11.55
N ALA A 153 -47.47 20.09 -10.24
CA ALA A 153 -46.25 20.12 -9.44
C ALA A 153 -46.10 18.80 -8.67
N PRO A 154 -45.18 17.90 -9.06
CA PRO A 154 -44.98 16.62 -8.39
C PRO A 154 -44.23 16.80 -7.06
N VAL A 155 -44.93 16.68 -5.94
CA VAL A 155 -44.34 16.90 -4.59
C VAL A 155 -44.02 15.62 -3.83
N VAL A 156 -44.74 14.53 -4.11
CA VAL A 156 -44.44 13.20 -3.52
C VAL A 156 -44.40 12.15 -4.66
N ARG A 157 -43.32 11.33 -4.67
CA ARG A 157 -43.16 10.25 -5.63
C ARG A 157 -42.98 8.91 -4.89
N ALA A 158 -44.00 8.05 -4.98
CA ALA A 158 -43.97 6.66 -4.48
C ALA A 158 -43.48 6.53 -3.02
N GLN A 159 -43.86 7.44 -2.12
CA GLN A 159 -43.43 7.43 -0.72
C GLN A 159 -44.57 6.97 0.20
N LYS A 160 -44.24 6.19 1.23
CA LYS A 160 -45.16 5.81 2.30
C LYS A 160 -45.49 6.99 3.21
N GLY A 161 -46.74 7.12 3.63
CA GLY A 161 -47.14 8.16 4.58
C GLY A 161 -48.53 8.72 4.27
N MET A 162 -49.12 9.39 5.25
CA MET A 162 -50.39 10.10 5.10
C MET A 162 -50.28 11.46 4.41
N HIS A 163 -49.08 11.99 4.30
CA HIS A 163 -48.74 13.26 3.62
C HIS A 163 -49.58 14.49 3.99
N GLU A 164 -50.18 14.50 5.20
CA GLU A 164 -51.06 15.62 5.68
C GLU A 164 -50.38 16.97 5.62
N LYS A 165 -49.07 17.04 5.92
CA LYS A 165 -48.31 18.31 5.85
C LYS A 165 -48.27 18.86 4.43
N VAL A 166 -48.12 18.01 3.42
CA VAL A 166 -48.10 18.39 1.99
C VAL A 166 -49.42 19.03 1.60
N PHE A 167 -50.55 18.44 2.02
CA PHE A 167 -51.89 18.99 1.75
C PHE A 167 -52.12 20.32 2.50
N ALA A 168 -51.62 20.41 3.74
CA ALA A 168 -51.72 21.64 4.52
C ALA A 168 -50.91 22.80 3.91
N ASP A 169 -49.71 22.51 3.43
CA ASP A 169 -48.81 23.48 2.80
C ASP A 169 -49.37 23.92 1.42
N ALA A 170 -49.93 22.99 0.64
CA ALA A 170 -50.58 23.28 -0.62
C ALA A 170 -51.80 24.20 -0.43
N ARG A 171 -52.64 23.96 0.61
CA ARG A 171 -53.77 24.86 0.99
C ARG A 171 -53.31 26.25 1.34
N LYS A 172 -52.27 26.36 2.17
CA LYS A 172 -51.69 27.67 2.56
C LYS A 172 -51.15 28.46 1.37
N SER A 173 -50.61 27.75 0.37
CA SER A 173 -50.08 28.32 -0.87
C SER A 173 -51.18 28.69 -1.88
N GLY A 174 -52.46 28.45 -1.54
CA GLY A 174 -53.62 28.87 -2.36
C GLY A 174 -53.98 27.89 -3.49
N PHE A 175 -53.43 26.70 -3.50
CA PHE A 175 -53.83 25.68 -4.49
C PHE A 175 -55.17 25.03 -4.09
N ALA A 176 -56.02 24.75 -5.09
CA ALA A 176 -57.36 24.22 -4.87
C ALA A 176 -57.45 22.70 -4.97
N ARG A 177 -56.54 22.03 -5.73
CA ARG A 177 -56.66 20.61 -6.07
C ARG A 177 -55.31 19.92 -6.05
N VAL A 178 -55.37 18.62 -5.76
CA VAL A 178 -54.23 17.68 -5.87
C VAL A 178 -54.63 16.44 -6.67
N ARG A 179 -53.66 15.82 -7.30
CA ARG A 179 -53.82 14.50 -7.91
C ARG A 179 -53.06 13.51 -7.01
N VAL A 180 -53.73 12.50 -6.51
CA VAL A 180 -53.16 11.44 -5.69
C VAL A 180 -53.39 10.12 -6.40
N ASP A 181 -52.31 9.42 -6.67
CA ASP A 181 -52.29 8.11 -7.38
C ASP A 181 -53.13 8.14 -8.67
N GLY A 182 -53.06 9.24 -9.43
CA GLY A 182 -53.82 9.45 -10.68
C GLY A 182 -55.21 10.07 -10.51
N ASN A 183 -55.80 10.09 -9.32
CA ASN A 183 -57.12 10.60 -9.04
C ASN A 183 -57.09 12.05 -8.55
N LEU A 184 -58.03 12.88 -8.99
CA LEU A 184 -58.17 14.30 -8.61
C LEU A 184 -58.99 14.46 -7.36
N TYR A 185 -58.47 15.19 -6.36
CA TYR A 185 -59.12 15.53 -5.11
C TYR A 185 -59.16 17.04 -4.94
N ASP A 186 -60.22 17.55 -4.34
CA ASP A 186 -60.32 18.94 -3.91
C ASP A 186 -59.68 19.08 -2.52
N LEU A 187 -58.83 20.09 -2.35
CA LEU A 187 -58.12 20.30 -1.06
C LEU A 187 -59.06 20.79 0.06
N THR A 188 -60.31 21.13 -0.24
CA THR A 188 -61.35 21.42 0.77
C THR A 188 -61.88 20.15 1.44
N GLU A 189 -61.76 18.97 0.80
CA GLU A 189 -62.14 17.68 1.33
C GLU A 189 -61.05 17.08 2.22
N SER A 190 -61.43 16.16 3.10
CA SER A 190 -60.46 15.36 3.88
C SER A 190 -59.89 14.23 2.99
N ILE A 191 -58.59 14.28 2.73
CA ILE A 191 -57.88 13.23 1.96
C ILE A 191 -57.20 12.32 2.95
N ASP A 192 -57.72 11.09 3.07
CA ASP A 192 -57.20 10.06 3.98
C ASP A 192 -56.41 9.01 3.22
N LEU A 193 -55.10 8.90 3.51
CA LEU A 193 -54.20 7.99 2.83
C LEU A 193 -53.68 6.94 3.81
N ASP A 194 -53.49 5.70 3.31
CA ASP A 194 -52.92 4.63 4.11
C ASP A 194 -51.39 4.84 4.28
N LYS A 195 -50.97 5.00 5.52
CA LYS A 195 -49.55 5.21 5.88
C LYS A 195 -48.59 4.10 5.40
N ASN A 196 -49.09 2.91 5.13
CA ASN A 196 -48.31 1.76 4.73
C ASN A 196 -48.17 1.58 3.21
N VAL A 197 -49.02 2.29 2.44
CA VAL A 197 -49.01 2.27 0.99
C VAL A 197 -48.12 3.40 0.46
N ARG A 198 -47.52 3.20 -0.71
CA ARG A 198 -46.74 4.21 -1.41
C ARG A 198 -47.68 5.10 -2.23
N HIS A 199 -47.67 6.38 -1.98
CA HIS A 199 -48.50 7.36 -2.68
C HIS A 199 -47.64 8.30 -3.54
N THR A 200 -48.27 8.75 -4.65
CA THR A 200 -47.73 9.80 -5.51
C THR A 200 -48.71 10.97 -5.44
N VAL A 201 -48.18 12.16 -5.07
CA VAL A 201 -49.02 13.38 -4.91
C VAL A 201 -48.46 14.50 -5.78
N ASP A 202 -49.34 15.02 -6.67
CA ASP A 202 -49.07 16.14 -7.53
C ASP A 202 -50.06 17.29 -7.20
N ILE A 203 -49.57 18.52 -7.04
CA ILE A 203 -50.39 19.69 -6.87
C ILE A 203 -50.83 20.17 -8.25
N VAL A 204 -52.15 20.39 -8.45
CA VAL A 204 -52.67 20.93 -9.69
C VAL A 204 -52.55 22.44 -9.65
N VAL A 205 -51.58 22.98 -10.42
CA VAL A 205 -51.30 24.43 -10.45
C VAL A 205 -52.25 25.18 -11.37
N ASP A 206 -52.44 24.67 -12.60
CA ASP A 206 -53.36 25.32 -13.56
C ASP A 206 -53.93 24.30 -14.55
N ARG A 207 -55.04 24.70 -15.27
CA ARG A 207 -55.64 23.96 -16.35
C ARG A 207 -55.77 24.87 -17.55
N LEU A 208 -55.07 24.55 -18.60
CA LEU A 208 -54.90 25.44 -19.74
C LEU A 208 -55.28 24.74 -21.07
N VAL A 209 -55.44 25.54 -22.11
CA VAL A 209 -55.72 25.10 -23.47
C VAL A 209 -54.73 25.80 -24.40
N ILE A 210 -54.05 25.10 -25.29
CA ILE A 210 -53.13 25.73 -26.25
C ILE A 210 -53.89 26.66 -27.19
N LYS A 211 -53.51 27.97 -27.15
CA LYS A 211 -54.00 29.09 -27.96
C LYS A 211 -52.87 30.10 -28.13
N ASP A 212 -52.97 30.97 -29.13
CA ASP A 212 -51.92 31.96 -29.46
C ASP A 212 -51.56 32.91 -28.31
N ASP A 213 -52.45 33.13 -27.33
CA ASP A 213 -52.27 34.15 -26.26
C ASP A 213 -51.95 33.53 -24.88
N ILE A 214 -51.51 32.26 -24.82
CA ILE A 214 -51.37 31.57 -23.54
C ILE A 214 -50.00 31.71 -22.91
N ARG A 215 -48.98 32.19 -23.64
CA ARG A 215 -47.56 32.15 -23.26
C ARG A 215 -47.26 32.72 -21.89
N SER A 216 -47.77 33.92 -21.58
CA SER A 216 -47.55 34.59 -20.28
C SER A 216 -48.10 33.74 -19.13
N ARG A 217 -49.38 33.35 -19.20
CA ARG A 217 -50.04 32.55 -18.18
C ARG A 217 -49.40 31.15 -18.01
N LEU A 218 -48.98 30.55 -19.12
CA LEU A 218 -48.25 29.29 -19.08
C LEU A 218 -46.92 29.42 -18.38
N SER A 219 -46.17 30.51 -18.66
CA SER A 219 -44.89 30.77 -17.98
C SER A 219 -45.07 30.94 -16.48
N ASP A 220 -46.09 31.74 -16.03
CA ASP A 220 -46.39 31.93 -14.61
C ASP A 220 -46.81 30.61 -13.93
N SER A 221 -47.59 29.76 -14.62
CA SER A 221 -48.07 28.49 -14.11
C SER A 221 -46.93 27.48 -14.00
N VAL A 222 -46.05 27.42 -14.99
CA VAL A 222 -44.87 26.53 -14.98
C VAL A 222 -43.88 27.00 -13.90
N GLU A 223 -43.64 28.30 -13.78
CA GLU A 223 -42.76 28.82 -12.72
C GLU A 223 -43.32 28.49 -11.32
N SER A 224 -44.62 28.63 -11.12
CA SER A 224 -45.28 28.25 -9.86
C SER A 224 -45.18 26.76 -9.56
N ALA A 225 -45.34 25.92 -10.60
CA ALA A 225 -45.15 24.47 -10.47
C ALA A 225 -43.73 24.10 -10.10
N LEU A 226 -42.74 24.69 -10.77
CA LEU A 226 -41.32 24.46 -10.51
C LEU A 226 -40.91 24.86 -9.09
N ARG A 227 -41.45 25.98 -8.59
CA ARG A 227 -41.23 26.40 -7.19
C ARG A 227 -41.84 25.42 -6.17
N ALA A 228 -43.05 24.93 -6.43
CA ALA A 228 -43.79 24.04 -5.53
C ALA A 228 -43.19 22.63 -5.46
N SER A 229 -42.52 22.18 -6.52
CA SER A 229 -42.03 20.79 -6.71
C SER A 229 -40.52 20.69 -6.78
N ASP A 230 -39.79 21.64 -6.29
CA ASP A 230 -38.32 21.62 -6.29
C ASP A 230 -37.73 21.47 -7.71
N GLY A 231 -38.29 22.25 -8.66
CA GLY A 231 -37.77 22.35 -10.03
C GLY A 231 -38.31 21.31 -11.02
N ARG A 232 -39.43 20.67 -10.73
CA ARG A 232 -40.08 19.70 -11.63
C ARG A 232 -41.48 20.20 -12.01
N VAL A 233 -41.93 19.87 -13.22
CA VAL A 233 -43.29 20.11 -13.65
C VAL A 233 -43.76 18.96 -14.54
N THR A 234 -44.99 18.53 -14.33
CA THR A 234 -45.60 17.47 -15.16
C THR A 234 -46.80 18.10 -15.91
N ILE A 235 -46.83 17.92 -17.20
CA ILE A 235 -47.96 18.33 -18.05
C ILE A 235 -48.75 17.07 -18.41
N VAL A 236 -50.04 17.10 -18.12
CA VAL A 236 -50.95 15.99 -18.44
C VAL A 236 -51.98 16.45 -19.42
N THR A 237 -52.00 15.90 -20.62
CA THR A 237 -53.00 16.20 -21.63
C THR A 237 -54.37 15.62 -21.22
N VAL A 238 -55.45 16.34 -21.52
CA VAL A 238 -56.84 15.92 -21.21
C VAL A 238 -57.58 15.82 -22.54
N PRO A 239 -57.38 14.74 -23.31
CA PRO A 239 -58.10 14.58 -24.58
C PRO A 239 -59.60 14.34 -24.34
N ARG A 240 -60.45 14.63 -25.35
CA ARG A 240 -61.90 14.30 -25.31
C ARG A 240 -62.15 12.77 -25.49
N ASP A 241 -61.36 12.16 -26.34
CA ASP A 241 -61.35 10.74 -26.62
C ASP A 241 -59.88 10.26 -26.76
N GLY A 242 -59.48 9.23 -26.02
CA GLY A 242 -58.12 8.66 -26.03
C GLY A 242 -57.41 8.67 -24.66
N GLU A 243 -56.19 8.18 -24.59
CA GLU A 243 -55.37 8.12 -23.38
C GLU A 243 -54.72 9.50 -23.12
N ALA A 244 -54.61 9.87 -21.86
CA ALA A 244 -53.88 11.06 -21.43
C ALA A 244 -52.38 10.87 -21.59
N GLU A 245 -51.68 11.80 -22.21
CA GLU A 245 -50.23 11.80 -22.32
C GLU A 245 -49.63 12.63 -21.19
N GLU A 246 -48.63 12.09 -20.51
CA GLU A 246 -47.88 12.80 -19.47
C GLU A 246 -46.50 13.19 -20.00
N LEU A 247 -46.19 14.48 -19.93
CA LEU A 247 -44.88 15.05 -20.27
C LEU A 247 -44.23 15.58 -18.99
N GLU A 248 -43.11 15.00 -18.58
CA GLU A 248 -42.35 15.46 -17.43
C GLU A 248 -41.22 16.38 -17.89
N PHE A 249 -41.08 17.53 -17.23
CA PHE A 249 -40.01 18.52 -17.42
C PHE A 249 -39.30 18.79 -16.09
N SER A 250 -38.03 19.11 -16.17
CA SER A 250 -37.23 19.41 -14.99
C SER A 250 -36.24 20.53 -15.29
N GLN A 251 -36.16 21.50 -14.38
CA GLN A 251 -35.04 22.43 -14.34
C GLN A 251 -33.75 21.78 -13.76
N LYS A 252 -33.89 20.58 -13.16
CA LYS A 252 -32.78 19.77 -12.74
C LYS A 252 -32.39 18.82 -13.88
N TYR A 253 -31.16 18.34 -13.86
CA TYR A 253 -30.70 17.33 -14.81
C TYR A 253 -31.58 16.06 -14.74
N ALA A 254 -32.32 15.75 -15.79
CA ALA A 254 -33.16 14.56 -15.83
C ALA A 254 -33.24 13.97 -17.25
N CYS A 255 -33.20 12.62 -17.33
CA CYS A 255 -33.42 11.91 -18.60
C CYS A 255 -34.95 11.74 -18.83
N GLU A 256 -35.42 12.21 -19.94
CA GLU A 256 -36.84 12.14 -20.32
C GLU A 256 -37.33 10.69 -20.54
N GLU A 257 -36.49 9.83 -21.08
CA GLU A 257 -36.82 8.43 -21.42
C GLU A 257 -36.83 7.49 -20.22
N HIS A 258 -35.95 7.73 -19.22
CA HIS A 258 -35.72 6.78 -18.12
C HIS A 258 -36.08 7.35 -16.74
N GLY A 259 -36.53 8.60 -16.65
CA GLY A 259 -36.90 9.24 -15.39
C GLY A 259 -35.75 9.40 -14.40
N VAL A 260 -34.49 9.18 -14.84
CA VAL A 260 -33.31 9.36 -14.00
C VAL A 260 -33.02 10.83 -13.86
N SER A 261 -33.08 11.34 -12.62
CA SER A 261 -32.74 12.72 -12.30
C SER A 261 -31.47 12.81 -11.47
N PHE A 262 -30.64 13.79 -11.78
CA PHE A 262 -29.46 14.15 -11.00
C PHE A 262 -29.82 15.29 -10.04
N PRO A 263 -29.36 15.21 -8.78
CA PRO A 263 -29.30 16.39 -7.93
C PRO A 263 -28.30 17.41 -8.48
N GLU A 264 -28.23 18.60 -7.93
CA GLU A 264 -27.18 19.56 -8.27
C GLU A 264 -25.80 18.88 -8.09
N LEU A 265 -24.91 19.04 -9.07
CA LEU A 265 -23.60 18.42 -9.03
C LEU A 265 -22.73 19.10 -7.99
N GLU A 266 -22.48 18.41 -6.89
CA GLU A 266 -21.65 18.89 -5.78
C GLU A 266 -20.35 18.04 -5.67
N PRO A 267 -19.21 18.61 -5.22
CA PRO A 267 -17.96 17.89 -5.05
C PRO A 267 -18.06 16.65 -4.16
N ARG A 268 -18.98 16.64 -3.17
CA ARG A 268 -19.20 15.50 -2.27
C ARG A 268 -19.77 14.27 -2.99
N MET A 269 -20.48 14.44 -4.11
CA MET A 269 -21.00 13.34 -4.92
C MET A 269 -19.91 12.53 -5.58
N PHE A 270 -18.80 13.17 -5.93
CA PHE A 270 -17.65 12.52 -6.57
C PHE A 270 -16.66 11.92 -5.55
N SER A 271 -17.03 11.88 -4.26
CA SER A 271 -16.21 11.29 -3.22
C SER A 271 -16.65 9.86 -2.92
N PHE A 272 -15.76 8.89 -3.08
CA PHE A 272 -16.00 7.51 -2.66
C PHE A 272 -15.96 7.33 -1.12
N ASN A 273 -15.55 8.37 -0.37
CA ASN A 273 -15.60 8.39 1.09
C ASN A 273 -16.94 8.95 1.62
N ASN A 274 -17.79 9.48 0.74
CA ASN A 274 -19.10 10.01 1.10
C ASN A 274 -20.20 9.04 0.65
N PRO A 275 -21.16 8.69 1.50
CA PRO A 275 -22.26 7.78 1.15
C PRO A 275 -23.06 8.16 -0.09
N ILE A 276 -23.16 9.46 -0.43
CA ILE A 276 -23.89 9.96 -1.61
C ILE A 276 -23.23 9.50 -2.91
N GLY A 277 -21.89 9.51 -2.96
CA GLY A 277 -21.14 9.15 -4.16
C GLY A 277 -20.61 7.72 -4.18
N ALA A 278 -20.46 7.12 -3.02
CA ALA A 278 -19.89 5.79 -2.87
C ALA A 278 -20.78 4.69 -3.48
N CYS A 279 -20.18 3.65 -4.02
CA CYS A 279 -20.88 2.43 -4.38
C CYS A 279 -21.60 1.85 -3.15
N PRO A 280 -22.92 1.63 -3.18
CA PRO A 280 -23.68 1.17 -2.01
C PRO A 280 -23.29 -0.25 -1.56
N GLU A 281 -22.78 -1.09 -2.44
CA GLU A 281 -22.37 -2.48 -2.14
C GLU A 281 -21.08 -2.51 -1.31
N CYS A 282 -20.02 -1.82 -1.76
CA CYS A 282 -18.71 -1.83 -1.10
C CYS A 282 -18.42 -0.56 -0.26
N SER A 283 -19.40 0.33 -0.12
CA SER A 283 -19.25 1.60 0.62
C SER A 283 -17.99 2.39 0.22
N GLY A 284 -17.64 2.38 -1.07
CA GLY A 284 -16.51 3.13 -1.62
C GLY A 284 -15.14 2.47 -1.50
N ILE A 285 -15.05 1.24 -0.98
CA ILE A 285 -13.76 0.52 -0.87
C ILE A 285 -13.28 0.02 -2.23
N GLY A 286 -14.20 -0.36 -3.12
CA GLY A 286 -13.90 -0.91 -4.45
C GLY A 286 -13.67 -2.41 -4.46
N ASN A 287 -13.13 -2.96 -3.38
CA ASN A 287 -12.88 -4.38 -3.20
C ASN A 287 -13.71 -4.94 -2.05
N MET A 288 -13.91 -6.24 -2.07
CA MET A 288 -14.58 -7.00 -1.00
C MET A 288 -13.67 -8.16 -0.59
N GLN A 289 -13.65 -8.45 0.70
CA GLN A 289 -12.98 -9.63 1.21
C GLN A 289 -13.91 -10.83 1.09
N ARG A 290 -13.46 -11.88 0.43
CA ARG A 290 -14.16 -13.15 0.30
C ARG A 290 -13.23 -14.30 0.66
N ILE A 291 -13.79 -15.38 1.15
CA ILE A 291 -13.06 -16.63 1.32
C ILE A 291 -12.78 -17.22 -0.06
N SER A 292 -11.52 -17.48 -0.34
CA SER A 292 -11.07 -18.04 -1.61
C SER A 292 -11.18 -19.57 -1.59
N VAL A 293 -12.03 -20.13 -2.44
CA VAL A 293 -12.13 -21.59 -2.60
C VAL A 293 -10.78 -22.19 -3.04
N LYS A 294 -10.02 -21.47 -3.88
CA LYS A 294 -8.67 -21.90 -4.31
C LYS A 294 -7.71 -22.02 -3.12
N LYS A 295 -7.78 -21.09 -2.16
CA LYS A 295 -6.95 -21.13 -0.95
C LYS A 295 -7.41 -22.20 0.04
N LEU A 296 -8.70 -22.53 0.06
CA LEU A 296 -9.23 -23.62 0.87
C LEU A 296 -8.80 -24.99 0.33
N ILE A 297 -8.67 -25.15 -1.01
CA ILE A 297 -8.33 -26.39 -1.70
C ILE A 297 -7.00 -26.23 -2.44
N PRO A 298 -5.85 -26.27 -1.76
CA PRO A 298 -4.55 -26.13 -2.41
C PRO A 298 -4.16 -27.36 -3.25
N HIS A 299 -4.67 -28.53 -2.89
CA HIS A 299 -4.32 -29.81 -3.52
C HIS A 299 -5.58 -30.59 -3.91
N LYS A 300 -6.08 -30.35 -5.12
CA LYS A 300 -7.32 -30.98 -5.63
C LYS A 300 -7.26 -32.49 -5.75
N HIS A 301 -6.07 -33.07 -5.88
CA HIS A 301 -5.87 -34.53 -5.99
C HIS A 301 -6.08 -35.27 -4.66
N LEU A 302 -6.13 -34.55 -3.53
CA LEU A 302 -6.41 -35.11 -2.22
C LEU A 302 -7.90 -35.19 -1.95
N SER A 303 -8.31 -36.17 -1.16
CA SER A 303 -9.67 -36.32 -0.63
C SER A 303 -9.90 -35.44 0.61
N LEU A 304 -11.17 -35.38 1.06
CA LEU A 304 -11.50 -34.70 2.33
C LEU A 304 -10.86 -35.41 3.54
N ARG A 305 -10.66 -36.73 3.45
CA ARG A 305 -9.98 -37.54 4.47
C ARG A 305 -8.47 -37.27 4.50
N ASP A 306 -7.86 -37.12 3.34
CA ASP A 306 -6.41 -36.99 3.18
C ASP A 306 -5.89 -35.55 3.28
N GLY A 307 -6.75 -34.60 3.63
CA GLY A 307 -6.36 -33.21 3.82
C GLY A 307 -6.53 -32.32 2.59
N GLY A 308 -7.49 -32.62 1.74
CA GLY A 308 -7.81 -31.76 0.58
C GLY A 308 -8.21 -30.33 0.94
N LEU A 309 -8.65 -30.10 2.19
CA LEU A 309 -8.93 -28.76 2.71
C LEU A 309 -7.84 -28.28 3.68
N ALA A 310 -7.36 -27.06 3.49
CA ALA A 310 -6.24 -26.50 4.26
C ALA A 310 -6.65 -25.96 5.63
N VAL A 311 -7.93 -25.70 5.86
CA VAL A 311 -8.43 -24.99 7.05
C VAL A 311 -8.60 -25.90 8.26
N ASN A 312 -8.18 -25.45 9.45
CA ASN A 312 -8.31 -26.22 10.70
C ASN A 312 -9.78 -26.55 11.03
N GLY A 313 -10.01 -27.80 11.44
CA GLY A 313 -11.34 -28.38 11.66
C GLY A 313 -11.96 -29.01 10.43
N PHE A 314 -11.26 -28.90 9.27
CA PHE A 314 -11.64 -29.55 8.01
C PHE A 314 -10.43 -30.24 7.33
N LYS A 315 -9.23 -30.17 7.92
CA LYS A 315 -8.00 -30.75 7.33
C LYS A 315 -8.05 -32.26 7.16
N THR A 316 -8.59 -32.95 8.14
CA THR A 316 -8.76 -34.40 8.13
C THR A 316 -10.17 -34.71 8.59
N MET A 317 -11.03 -35.16 7.68
CA MET A 317 -12.40 -35.50 8.01
C MET A 317 -12.55 -37.01 8.10
N THR A 318 -12.99 -37.46 9.26
CA THR A 318 -13.34 -38.85 9.51
C THR A 318 -14.77 -38.89 10.02
N GLU A 319 -15.37 -40.07 10.02
CA GLU A 319 -16.73 -40.29 10.54
C GLU A 319 -16.85 -39.92 12.02
N ASP A 320 -15.73 -39.91 12.78
CA ASP A 320 -15.67 -39.52 14.18
C ASP A 320 -15.39 -38.04 14.40
N SER A 321 -15.04 -37.27 13.33
CA SER A 321 -14.78 -35.87 13.46
C SER A 321 -16.05 -35.03 13.63
N TRP A 322 -15.94 -33.82 14.20
CA TRP A 322 -17.11 -32.97 14.47
C TRP A 322 -17.97 -32.65 13.23
N THR A 323 -17.36 -32.50 12.06
CA THR A 323 -17.99 -32.12 10.79
C THR A 323 -18.15 -33.29 9.82
N GLY A 324 -17.39 -34.37 10.01
CA GLY A 324 -17.35 -35.51 9.09
C GLY A 324 -18.69 -36.22 8.90
N PRO A 325 -19.44 -36.57 9.97
CA PRO A 325 -20.74 -37.21 9.82
C PRO A 325 -21.74 -36.38 9.02
N LEU A 326 -21.71 -35.04 9.17
CA LEU A 326 -22.58 -34.16 8.41
C LEU A 326 -22.19 -34.13 6.92
N ILE A 327 -20.90 -34.05 6.63
CA ILE A 327 -20.42 -33.99 5.24
C ILE A 327 -20.58 -35.35 4.56
N ALA A 328 -20.44 -36.45 5.28
CA ALA A 328 -20.73 -37.80 4.77
C ALA A 328 -22.23 -37.94 4.40
N ALA A 329 -23.14 -37.48 5.27
CA ALA A 329 -24.57 -37.48 4.98
C ALA A 329 -24.95 -36.57 3.78
N VAL A 330 -24.24 -35.44 3.61
CA VAL A 330 -24.37 -34.62 2.39
C VAL A 330 -23.87 -35.40 1.18
N GLY A 331 -22.74 -36.08 1.30
CA GLY A 331 -22.13 -36.88 0.23
C GLY A 331 -23.02 -38.03 -0.24
N GLU A 332 -23.73 -38.71 0.65
CA GLU A 332 -24.70 -39.74 0.28
C GLU A 332 -25.80 -39.20 -0.64
N VAL A 333 -26.21 -37.96 -0.42
CA VAL A 333 -27.28 -37.33 -1.21
C VAL A 333 -26.80 -36.85 -2.59
N TYR A 334 -25.56 -36.29 -2.64
CA TYR A 334 -25.01 -35.68 -3.86
C TYR A 334 -24.01 -36.56 -4.59
N GLY A 335 -23.75 -37.79 -4.09
CA GLY A 335 -22.97 -38.81 -4.83
C GLY A 335 -21.44 -38.64 -4.66
N PHE A 336 -20.95 -38.20 -3.50
CA PHE A 336 -19.52 -38.23 -3.16
C PHE A 336 -19.27 -38.83 -1.78
N THR A 337 -18.04 -39.24 -1.50
CA THR A 337 -17.62 -39.78 -0.21
C THR A 337 -16.46 -38.91 0.36
N LEU A 338 -16.11 -39.14 1.63
CA LEU A 338 -14.94 -38.49 2.23
C LEU A 338 -13.62 -38.90 1.57
N ASP A 339 -13.59 -40.02 0.85
CA ASP A 339 -12.44 -40.57 0.15
C ASP A 339 -12.36 -40.15 -1.32
N THR A 340 -13.39 -39.48 -1.86
CA THR A 340 -13.40 -38.98 -3.22
C THR A 340 -12.40 -37.83 -3.38
N PRO A 341 -11.44 -37.87 -4.33
CA PRO A 341 -10.54 -36.74 -4.60
C PRO A 341 -11.34 -35.51 -5.02
N LEU A 342 -10.95 -34.33 -4.51
CA LEU A 342 -11.65 -33.07 -4.84
C LEU A 342 -11.56 -32.67 -6.32
N ALA A 343 -10.61 -33.27 -7.06
CA ALA A 343 -10.51 -33.11 -8.52
C ALA A 343 -11.65 -33.81 -9.29
N ASP A 344 -12.24 -34.86 -8.71
CA ASP A 344 -13.30 -35.66 -9.31
C ASP A 344 -14.69 -35.15 -8.95
N PHE A 345 -14.81 -34.10 -8.16
CA PHE A 345 -16.09 -33.47 -7.82
C PHE A 345 -16.67 -32.75 -9.02
N THR A 346 -17.97 -32.94 -9.24
CA THR A 346 -18.74 -32.12 -10.18
C THR A 346 -18.88 -30.69 -9.66
N ASP A 347 -19.21 -29.74 -10.53
CA ASP A 347 -19.44 -28.34 -10.12
C ASP A 347 -20.55 -28.23 -9.05
N GLU A 348 -21.63 -29.03 -9.17
CA GLU A 348 -22.72 -29.09 -8.21
C GLU A 348 -22.25 -29.61 -6.83
N GLN A 349 -21.46 -30.68 -6.81
CA GLN A 349 -20.90 -31.25 -5.59
C GLN A 349 -19.97 -30.24 -4.89
N MET A 350 -19.14 -29.53 -5.68
CA MET A 350 -18.25 -28.49 -5.18
C MET A 350 -19.03 -27.29 -4.62
N ASP A 351 -20.07 -26.84 -5.32
CA ASP A 351 -20.93 -25.74 -4.87
C ASP A 351 -21.64 -26.09 -3.55
N VAL A 352 -22.20 -27.30 -3.46
CA VAL A 352 -22.85 -27.75 -2.23
C VAL A 352 -21.84 -27.85 -1.09
N LEU A 353 -20.65 -28.38 -1.30
CA LEU A 353 -19.61 -28.48 -0.29
C LEU A 353 -19.18 -27.08 0.21
N MET A 354 -19.02 -26.12 -0.71
CA MET A 354 -18.51 -24.77 -0.37
C MET A 354 -19.61 -23.85 0.17
N TYR A 355 -20.80 -23.85 -0.44
CA TYR A 355 -21.84 -22.85 -0.17
C TYR A 355 -23.10 -23.41 0.49
N GLY A 356 -23.18 -24.74 0.66
CA GLY A 356 -24.24 -25.42 1.40
C GLY A 356 -25.38 -25.90 0.52
N SER A 357 -26.27 -26.70 1.12
CA SER A 357 -27.41 -27.36 0.47
C SER A 357 -28.76 -26.63 0.71
N GLY A 358 -28.74 -25.38 1.16
CA GLY A 358 -29.92 -24.61 1.46
C GLY A 358 -30.65 -25.11 2.72
N ASN A 359 -31.98 -25.20 2.67
CA ASN A 359 -32.81 -25.58 3.83
C ASN A 359 -32.95 -27.12 4.03
N ARG A 360 -32.22 -27.92 3.26
CA ARG A 360 -32.25 -29.38 3.41
C ARG A 360 -31.69 -29.81 4.74
N THR A 361 -32.42 -30.66 5.47
CA THR A 361 -32.00 -31.22 6.76
C THR A 361 -31.39 -32.59 6.57
N TYR A 362 -30.37 -32.88 7.35
CA TYR A 362 -29.67 -34.17 7.40
C TYR A 362 -29.77 -34.72 8.84
N ASN A 363 -30.07 -36.00 8.96
CA ASN A 363 -30.02 -36.67 10.25
C ASN A 363 -28.61 -37.22 10.48
N VAL A 364 -27.92 -36.71 11.46
CA VAL A 364 -26.54 -37.08 11.78
C VAL A 364 -26.40 -37.55 13.23
N MET A 365 -25.63 -38.62 13.40
CA MET A 365 -25.23 -39.10 14.71
C MET A 365 -24.08 -38.24 15.24
N ARG A 366 -24.23 -37.60 16.41
CA ARG A 366 -23.16 -36.89 17.09
C ARG A 366 -22.88 -37.51 18.47
N TYR A 367 -21.60 -37.70 18.77
CA TYR A 367 -21.15 -38.26 20.03
C TYR A 367 -20.76 -37.13 20.98
N PHE A 368 -21.44 -37.07 22.14
CA PHE A 368 -21.15 -36.16 23.24
C PHE A 368 -20.76 -36.97 24.49
N GLY A 369 -19.47 -36.94 24.85
CA GLY A 369 -18.98 -37.63 26.05
C GLY A 369 -19.19 -39.17 26.06
N GLY A 370 -19.28 -39.76 24.84
CA GLY A 370 -19.51 -41.21 24.69
C GLY A 370 -20.96 -41.62 24.35
N ASP A 371 -21.93 -40.73 24.53
CA ASP A 371 -23.33 -40.97 24.15
C ASP A 371 -23.61 -40.42 22.74
N GLY A 372 -24.06 -41.30 21.81
CA GLY A 372 -24.52 -40.93 20.48
C GLY A 372 -25.95 -40.37 20.54
N ARG A 373 -26.15 -39.18 19.95
CA ARG A 373 -27.49 -38.58 19.76
C ARG A 373 -27.71 -38.23 18.31
N GLU A 374 -28.88 -38.63 17.79
CA GLU A 374 -29.34 -38.18 16.50
C GLU A 374 -29.73 -36.71 16.53
N GLN A 375 -29.27 -35.95 15.57
CA GLN A 375 -29.57 -34.54 15.45
C GLN A 375 -29.89 -34.20 13.99
N ASN A 376 -31.04 -33.58 13.75
CA ASN A 376 -31.39 -32.99 12.47
C ASN A 376 -30.71 -31.62 12.33
N THR A 377 -29.88 -31.45 11.31
CA THR A 377 -29.15 -30.22 11.08
C THR A 377 -29.09 -29.88 9.60
N THR A 378 -28.93 -28.61 9.26
CA THR A 378 -28.66 -28.13 7.89
C THR A 378 -27.18 -28.00 7.65
N PHE A 379 -26.78 -28.02 6.40
CA PHE A 379 -25.40 -27.78 5.99
C PHE A 379 -25.25 -26.41 5.32
N ASP A 380 -24.63 -25.47 6.02
CA ASP A 380 -24.44 -24.07 5.55
C ASP A 380 -23.34 -23.91 4.50
N GLY A 381 -22.52 -24.96 4.27
CA GLY A 381 -21.31 -24.90 3.43
C GLY A 381 -20.08 -24.39 4.18
N ILE A 382 -18.92 -24.83 3.73
CA ILE A 382 -17.63 -24.55 4.41
C ILE A 382 -17.31 -23.05 4.43
N VAL A 383 -17.55 -22.33 3.34
CA VAL A 383 -17.30 -20.88 3.24
C VAL A 383 -18.09 -20.10 4.28
N ARG A 384 -19.40 -20.35 4.38
CA ARG A 384 -20.26 -19.68 5.37
C ARG A 384 -19.90 -20.04 6.82
N ILE A 385 -19.51 -21.29 7.07
CA ILE A 385 -19.05 -21.73 8.39
C ILE A 385 -17.77 -20.96 8.77
N ILE A 386 -16.82 -20.78 7.84
CA ILE A 386 -15.60 -20.01 8.07
C ILE A 386 -15.92 -18.54 8.30
N GLU A 387 -16.76 -17.92 7.49
CA GLU A 387 -17.19 -16.53 7.66
C GLU A 387 -17.83 -16.30 9.03
N LYS A 388 -18.66 -17.24 9.50
CA LYS A 388 -19.28 -17.19 10.83
C LYS A 388 -18.23 -17.30 11.94
N ARG A 389 -17.25 -18.20 11.80
CA ARG A 389 -16.14 -18.34 12.75
C ARG A 389 -15.25 -17.09 12.79
N MET A 390 -14.95 -16.49 11.66
CA MET A 390 -14.18 -15.22 11.57
C MET A 390 -14.85 -14.10 12.38
N ARG A 391 -16.17 -13.98 12.29
CA ARG A 391 -16.93 -12.97 13.05
C ARG A 391 -16.96 -13.24 14.56
N MET A 392 -16.91 -14.51 14.98
CA MET A 392 -17.07 -14.91 16.38
C MET A 392 -15.74 -15.00 17.15
N MET A 393 -14.64 -15.40 16.50
CA MET A 393 -13.39 -15.80 17.17
C MET A 393 -12.22 -14.86 16.93
N GLY A 394 -12.39 -13.77 16.14
CA GLY A 394 -11.28 -12.92 15.70
C GLY A 394 -10.56 -13.49 14.47
N GLY A 395 -10.17 -12.60 13.53
CA GLY A 395 -9.91 -13.00 12.14
C GLY A 395 -8.52 -13.50 11.78
N ASP A 396 -7.50 -13.42 12.65
CA ASP A 396 -6.09 -13.54 12.21
C ASP A 396 -5.76 -14.88 11.54
N TYR A 397 -6.26 -15.99 12.09
CA TYR A 397 -6.03 -17.32 11.51
C TYR A 397 -6.64 -17.49 10.11
N TYR A 398 -7.83 -16.92 9.88
CA TYR A 398 -8.55 -17.08 8.62
C TYR A 398 -8.14 -16.10 7.53
N GLN A 399 -7.33 -15.08 7.87
CA GLN A 399 -6.85 -14.08 6.91
C GLN A 399 -6.05 -14.69 5.75
N GLU A 400 -5.36 -15.80 5.99
CA GLU A 400 -4.63 -16.52 4.93
C GLU A 400 -5.55 -17.07 3.83
N PHE A 401 -6.83 -17.37 4.16
CA PHE A 401 -7.84 -17.89 3.22
C PHE A 401 -8.67 -16.79 2.56
N VAL A 402 -8.50 -15.55 2.98
CA VAL A 402 -9.20 -14.39 2.40
C VAL A 402 -8.50 -13.93 1.13
N GLU A 403 -9.28 -13.59 0.11
CA GLU A 403 -8.83 -12.86 -1.07
C GLU A 403 -9.62 -11.58 -1.23
N GLU A 404 -8.95 -10.55 -1.74
CA GLU A 404 -9.61 -9.32 -2.15
C GLU A 404 -10.08 -9.47 -3.60
N VAL A 405 -11.39 -9.39 -3.79
CA VAL A 405 -12.00 -9.41 -5.12
C VAL A 405 -12.62 -8.06 -5.42
N ALA A 406 -12.60 -7.66 -6.69
CA ALA A 406 -13.29 -6.45 -7.09
C ALA A 406 -14.79 -6.53 -6.76
N CYS A 407 -15.35 -5.47 -6.22
CA CYS A 407 -16.79 -5.40 -5.92
C CYS A 407 -17.62 -5.76 -7.15
N PRO A 408 -18.58 -6.70 -7.08
CA PRO A 408 -19.34 -7.17 -8.24
C PRO A 408 -20.16 -6.05 -8.91
N ARG A 409 -20.61 -5.06 -8.12
CA ARG A 409 -21.39 -3.93 -8.63
C ARG A 409 -20.51 -2.90 -9.33
N CYS A 410 -19.57 -2.29 -8.61
CA CYS A 410 -18.76 -1.21 -9.17
C CYS A 410 -17.50 -1.70 -9.90
N LYS A 411 -17.19 -3.00 -9.89
CA LYS A 411 -16.00 -3.60 -10.54
C LYS A 411 -14.69 -2.86 -10.19
N GLY A 412 -14.55 -2.47 -8.93
CA GLY A 412 -13.37 -1.74 -8.44
C GLY A 412 -13.43 -0.21 -8.59
N ARG A 413 -14.46 0.36 -9.24
CA ARG A 413 -14.58 1.80 -9.51
C ARG A 413 -14.97 2.66 -8.30
N ARG A 414 -15.36 2.06 -7.18
CA ARG A 414 -15.66 2.69 -5.87
C ARG A 414 -16.88 3.59 -5.82
N LEU A 415 -17.33 4.15 -6.94
CA LEU A 415 -18.41 5.12 -7.05
C LEU A 415 -19.71 4.48 -7.55
N SER A 416 -20.82 5.18 -7.36
CA SER A 416 -22.14 4.79 -7.87
C SER A 416 -22.24 5.02 -9.38
N ASP A 417 -23.12 4.27 -10.06
CA ASP A 417 -23.32 4.36 -11.51
C ASP A 417 -23.77 5.77 -11.95
N THR A 418 -24.56 6.44 -11.12
CA THR A 418 -24.99 7.83 -11.36
C THR A 418 -23.82 8.80 -11.41
N VAL A 419 -22.84 8.68 -10.48
CA VAL A 419 -21.64 9.53 -10.47
C VAL A 419 -20.73 9.21 -11.65
N LEU A 420 -20.61 7.94 -12.00
CA LEU A 420 -19.79 7.49 -13.14
C LEU A 420 -20.38 7.88 -14.50
N SER A 421 -21.63 8.31 -14.56
CA SER A 421 -22.24 8.81 -15.80
C SER A 421 -21.99 10.29 -16.05
N VAL A 422 -21.25 10.99 -15.15
CA VAL A 422 -20.81 12.37 -15.38
C VAL A 422 -19.41 12.37 -16.00
N THR A 423 -19.22 13.08 -17.10
CA THR A 423 -17.96 13.12 -17.85
C THR A 423 -17.38 14.53 -17.98
N VAL A 424 -16.07 14.60 -18.13
CA VAL A 424 -15.32 15.80 -18.51
C VAL A 424 -14.41 15.40 -19.68
N GLY A 425 -14.54 16.05 -20.81
CA GLY A 425 -13.81 15.65 -22.02
C GLY A 425 -14.05 14.20 -22.48
N GLY A 426 -15.26 13.67 -22.20
CA GLY A 426 -15.68 12.30 -22.54
C GLY A 426 -15.24 11.22 -21.56
N LEU A 427 -14.45 11.52 -20.53
CA LEU A 427 -14.03 10.56 -19.49
C LEU A 427 -14.75 10.84 -18.16
N ASN A 428 -15.17 9.77 -17.47
CA ASN A 428 -15.65 9.88 -16.10
C ASN A 428 -14.49 9.96 -15.09
N ILE A 429 -14.79 10.26 -13.82
CA ILE A 429 -13.74 10.49 -12.80
C ILE A 429 -12.93 9.23 -12.48
N ASP A 430 -13.47 8.03 -12.63
CA ASP A 430 -12.71 6.78 -12.46
C ASP A 430 -11.76 6.55 -13.65
N GLU A 431 -12.26 6.76 -14.87
CA GLU A 431 -11.45 6.58 -16.09
C GLU A 431 -10.25 7.52 -16.11
N ILE A 432 -10.43 8.81 -15.79
CA ILE A 432 -9.31 9.76 -15.76
C ILE A 432 -8.29 9.40 -14.67
N THR A 433 -8.74 8.91 -13.50
CA THR A 433 -7.84 8.51 -12.41
C THR A 433 -7.06 7.22 -12.70
N ARG A 434 -7.53 6.40 -13.65
CA ARG A 434 -6.84 5.19 -14.12
C ARG A 434 -5.80 5.45 -15.19
N LEU A 435 -5.80 6.63 -15.81
CA LEU A 435 -4.73 7.02 -16.70
C LEU A 435 -3.43 7.13 -15.91
N SER A 436 -2.29 6.80 -16.54
CA SER A 436 -0.98 7.15 -16.01
C SER A 436 -0.83 8.67 -15.91
N VAL A 437 0.00 9.14 -15.00
CA VAL A 437 0.18 10.58 -14.71
C VAL A 437 0.57 11.35 -15.99
N ASP A 438 1.45 10.78 -16.83
CA ASP A 438 1.85 11.36 -18.11
C ASP A 438 0.69 11.51 -19.10
N ARG A 439 -0.16 10.46 -19.22
CA ARG A 439 -1.35 10.48 -20.09
C ARG A 439 -2.41 11.43 -19.56
N MET A 440 -2.59 11.44 -18.24
CA MET A 440 -3.53 12.34 -17.60
C MET A 440 -3.11 13.80 -17.80
N LEU A 441 -1.81 14.11 -17.69
CA LEU A 441 -1.29 15.46 -17.95
C LEU A 441 -1.60 15.91 -19.37
N LYS A 442 -1.31 15.07 -20.38
CA LYS A 442 -1.64 15.33 -21.80
C LYS A 442 -3.14 15.55 -21.97
N PHE A 443 -3.98 14.67 -21.42
CA PHE A 443 -5.42 14.80 -21.49
C PHE A 443 -5.91 16.14 -20.91
N VAL A 444 -5.40 16.54 -19.74
CA VAL A 444 -5.77 17.81 -19.10
C VAL A 444 -5.30 19.03 -19.91
N GLU A 445 -4.18 18.94 -20.66
CA GLU A 445 -3.69 19.98 -21.56
C GLU A 445 -4.54 20.13 -22.84
N GLU A 446 -5.07 19.02 -23.32
CA GLU A 446 -5.92 18.96 -24.51
C GLU A 446 -7.37 19.34 -24.26
N LEU A 447 -7.84 19.40 -22.99
CA LEU A 447 -9.20 19.78 -22.67
C LEU A 447 -9.56 21.16 -23.24
N ARG A 448 -10.71 21.21 -23.90
CA ARG A 448 -11.30 22.46 -24.44
C ARG A 448 -12.73 22.60 -23.91
N PHE A 449 -13.08 23.79 -23.49
CA PHE A 449 -14.41 24.14 -22.99
C PHE A 449 -14.91 25.39 -23.73
N ASP A 450 -16.20 25.66 -23.61
CA ASP A 450 -16.76 26.97 -23.98
C ASP A 450 -16.19 28.09 -23.08
N GLU A 451 -16.40 29.35 -23.43
CA GLU A 451 -15.82 30.49 -22.70
C GLU A 451 -16.20 30.52 -21.21
N SER A 452 -17.47 30.18 -20.88
CA SER A 452 -17.95 30.17 -19.50
C SER A 452 -17.32 29.08 -18.66
N ARG A 453 -17.30 27.84 -19.18
CA ARG A 453 -16.68 26.68 -18.49
C ARG A 453 -15.15 26.84 -18.42
N THR A 454 -14.54 27.46 -19.42
CA THR A 454 -13.09 27.76 -19.42
C THR A 454 -12.72 28.67 -18.26
N LEU A 455 -13.50 29.71 -17.99
CA LEU A 455 -13.26 30.62 -16.87
C LEU A 455 -13.36 29.89 -15.52
N ILE A 456 -14.37 29.03 -15.37
CA ILE A 456 -14.60 28.25 -14.15
C ILE A 456 -13.48 27.22 -13.93
N ALA A 457 -13.06 26.52 -14.99
CA ALA A 457 -12.09 25.44 -14.90
C ALA A 457 -10.64 25.91 -14.74
N LYS A 458 -10.31 27.15 -15.15
CA LYS A 458 -8.94 27.67 -15.29
C LYS A 458 -8.06 27.46 -14.06
N GLU A 459 -8.51 27.89 -12.89
CA GLU A 459 -7.70 27.79 -11.66
C GLU A 459 -7.60 26.34 -11.18
N VAL A 460 -8.68 25.55 -11.31
CA VAL A 460 -8.67 24.12 -10.94
C VAL A 460 -7.71 23.33 -11.84
N LEU A 461 -7.74 23.57 -13.16
CA LEU A 461 -6.84 22.92 -14.10
C LEU A 461 -5.37 23.31 -13.88
N LYS A 462 -5.10 24.56 -13.49
CA LYS A 462 -3.77 25.02 -13.13
C LYS A 462 -3.20 24.23 -11.95
N GLU A 463 -4.00 24.02 -10.89
CA GLU A 463 -3.61 23.27 -9.72
C GLU A 463 -3.40 21.77 -10.02
N ILE A 464 -4.30 21.18 -10.84
CA ILE A 464 -4.15 19.78 -11.28
C ILE A 464 -2.84 19.62 -12.08
N LYS A 465 -2.60 20.50 -13.06
CA LYS A 465 -1.37 20.46 -13.89
C LYS A 465 -0.10 20.62 -13.05
N ALA A 466 -0.11 21.55 -12.09
CA ALA A 466 1.04 21.76 -11.22
C ALA A 466 1.39 20.49 -10.44
N ARG A 467 0.38 19.85 -9.80
CA ARG A 467 0.59 18.62 -9.02
C ARG A 467 0.99 17.42 -9.89
N LEU A 468 0.41 17.27 -11.09
CA LEU A 468 0.81 16.23 -12.03
C LEU A 468 2.26 16.42 -12.47
N ASN A 469 2.67 17.67 -12.80
CA ASN A 469 4.06 17.98 -13.15
C ASN A 469 5.03 17.65 -12.00
N PHE A 470 4.67 17.87 -10.74
CA PHE A 470 5.50 17.46 -9.61
C PHE A 470 5.65 15.93 -9.53
N LEU A 471 4.60 15.16 -9.80
CA LEU A 471 4.71 13.70 -9.86
C LEU A 471 5.65 13.24 -10.99
N VAL A 472 5.58 13.89 -12.15
CA VAL A 472 6.50 13.63 -13.29
C VAL A 472 7.94 13.98 -12.91
N SER A 473 8.15 15.11 -12.22
CA SER A 473 9.50 15.58 -11.84
C SER A 473 10.22 14.66 -10.84
N VAL A 474 9.45 13.88 -10.06
CA VAL A 474 10.03 12.88 -9.14
C VAL A 474 10.05 11.45 -9.73
N GLY A 475 9.82 11.30 -11.06
CA GLY A 475 9.89 10.01 -11.75
C GLY A 475 8.72 9.07 -11.47
N LEU A 476 7.51 9.61 -11.22
CA LEU A 476 6.28 8.84 -10.95
C LEU A 476 5.26 8.97 -12.09
N ASP A 477 5.71 9.25 -13.29
CA ASP A 477 4.91 9.43 -14.52
C ASP A 477 4.10 8.18 -14.90
N TYR A 478 4.58 6.99 -14.58
CA TYR A 478 3.94 5.71 -14.83
C TYR A 478 2.80 5.35 -13.87
N LEU A 479 2.69 6.00 -12.71
CA LEU A 479 1.64 5.73 -11.72
C LEU A 479 0.27 6.22 -12.22
N ASN A 480 -0.80 5.61 -11.70
CA ASN A 480 -2.15 6.15 -11.85
C ASN A 480 -2.71 6.60 -10.50
N LEU A 481 -3.65 7.56 -10.53
CA LEU A 481 -4.21 8.15 -9.31
C LEU A 481 -5.16 7.20 -8.56
N ALA A 482 -5.71 6.19 -9.23
CA ALA A 482 -6.61 5.20 -8.62
C ALA A 482 -5.87 4.16 -7.78
N ARG A 483 -4.53 4.02 -7.95
CA ARG A 483 -3.70 3.06 -7.21
C ARG A 483 -3.78 3.30 -5.71
N THR A 484 -4.03 2.23 -4.95
CA THR A 484 -4.12 2.30 -3.48
C THR A 484 -2.75 2.55 -2.85
N ALA A 485 -2.70 3.42 -1.85
CA ALA A 485 -1.46 3.77 -1.16
C ALA A 485 -0.75 2.56 -0.53
N GLY A 486 -1.51 1.55 -0.07
CA GLY A 486 -0.96 0.33 0.50
C GLY A 486 -0.22 -0.60 -0.47
N THR A 487 -0.34 -0.37 -1.79
CA THR A 487 0.36 -1.14 -2.83
C THR A 487 1.63 -0.46 -3.34
N LEU A 488 1.94 0.72 -2.83
CA LEU A 488 3.13 1.48 -3.20
C LEU A 488 4.38 0.89 -2.52
N SER A 489 5.50 0.90 -3.23
CA SER A 489 6.81 0.69 -2.61
C SER A 489 7.15 1.84 -1.64
N GLY A 490 8.11 1.61 -0.73
CA GLY A 490 8.57 2.64 0.20
C GLY A 490 9.05 3.89 -0.54
N GLY A 491 9.85 3.73 -1.60
CA GLY A 491 10.35 4.83 -2.41
C GLY A 491 9.26 5.57 -3.20
N GLU A 492 8.27 4.85 -3.78
CA GLU A 492 7.12 5.48 -4.43
C GLU A 492 6.32 6.36 -3.45
N ALA A 493 6.02 5.84 -2.26
CA ALA A 493 5.28 6.57 -1.23
C ALA A 493 6.05 7.82 -0.74
N GLN A 494 7.35 7.72 -0.58
CA GLN A 494 8.22 8.83 -0.19
C GLN A 494 8.25 9.93 -1.26
N ARG A 495 8.41 9.57 -2.53
CA ARG A 495 8.40 10.52 -3.65
C ARG A 495 7.04 11.20 -3.84
N ILE A 496 5.92 10.49 -3.59
CA ILE A 496 4.59 11.12 -3.58
C ILE A 496 4.52 12.19 -2.51
N ARG A 497 5.03 11.92 -1.29
CA ARG A 497 5.07 12.94 -0.23
C ARG A 497 5.97 14.12 -0.61
N LEU A 498 7.14 13.85 -1.20
CA LEU A 498 8.03 14.88 -1.69
C LEU A 498 7.32 15.78 -2.70
N ALA A 499 6.66 15.20 -3.71
CA ALA A 499 5.87 15.93 -4.70
C ALA A 499 4.76 16.78 -4.06
N THR A 500 4.07 16.25 -3.06
CA THR A 500 3.01 16.98 -2.32
C THR A 500 3.60 18.17 -1.54
N GLN A 501 4.77 18.01 -0.92
CA GLN A 501 5.41 19.08 -0.16
C GLN A 501 5.93 20.21 -1.08
N ILE A 502 6.47 19.88 -2.26
CA ILE A 502 6.85 20.86 -3.27
C ILE A 502 5.62 21.67 -3.71
N GLY A 503 4.50 20.97 -3.92
CA GLY A 503 3.23 21.60 -4.27
C GLY A 503 2.70 22.60 -3.25
N SER A 504 3.12 22.49 -1.97
CA SER A 504 2.74 23.44 -0.92
C SER A 504 3.45 24.80 -1.02
N ALA A 505 4.51 24.91 -1.84
CA ALA A 505 5.34 26.11 -2.06
C ALA A 505 5.82 26.78 -0.76
N LEU A 506 6.08 25.99 0.30
CA LEU A 506 6.60 26.50 1.56
C LEU A 506 8.03 27.01 1.38
N THR A 507 8.35 28.12 2.02
CA THR A 507 9.68 28.76 2.00
C THR A 507 10.24 28.93 3.40
N GLY A 508 11.58 28.91 3.54
CA GLY A 508 12.24 29.07 4.84
C GLY A 508 12.13 27.86 5.76
N VAL A 509 11.81 26.68 5.22
CA VAL A 509 11.63 25.41 5.92
C VAL A 509 12.92 24.58 5.83
N LEU A 510 13.15 23.72 6.81
CA LEU A 510 14.17 22.68 6.78
C LEU A 510 13.53 21.35 6.40
N TYR A 511 13.81 20.87 5.19
CA TYR A 511 13.42 19.53 4.74
C TYR A 511 14.50 18.52 5.12
N ILE A 512 14.09 17.40 5.71
CA ILE A 512 14.97 16.28 6.06
C ILE A 512 14.43 15.03 5.38
N LEU A 513 15.21 14.44 4.46
CA LEU A 513 14.83 13.27 3.66
C LEU A 513 15.70 12.07 4.01
N ASP A 514 15.10 10.89 4.07
CA ASP A 514 15.78 9.62 4.31
C ASP A 514 15.90 8.83 3.01
N GLU A 515 17.08 8.78 2.44
CA GLU A 515 17.41 7.99 1.25
C GLU A 515 16.39 8.10 0.09
N PRO A 516 16.11 9.31 -0.42
CA PRO A 516 15.04 9.49 -1.42
C PRO A 516 15.34 8.85 -2.80
N SER A 517 16.60 8.45 -3.07
CA SER A 517 17.02 7.76 -4.30
C SER A 517 16.66 6.27 -4.32
N ILE A 518 16.14 5.71 -3.21
CA ILE A 518 15.82 4.28 -3.09
C ILE A 518 14.86 3.79 -4.20
N GLY A 519 15.25 2.67 -4.83
CA GLY A 519 14.46 2.02 -5.88
C GLY A 519 14.36 2.83 -7.17
N LEU A 520 15.21 3.87 -7.34
CA LEU A 520 15.34 4.61 -8.57
C LEU A 520 16.38 3.98 -9.49
N HIS A 521 16.05 3.95 -10.78
CA HIS A 521 17.03 3.76 -11.81
C HIS A 521 17.86 5.05 -11.99
N GLN A 522 19.13 4.95 -12.37
CA GLN A 522 20.01 6.12 -12.55
C GLN A 522 19.42 7.19 -13.47
N ARG A 523 18.70 6.82 -14.53
CA ARG A 523 17.96 7.74 -15.40
C ARG A 523 17.02 8.67 -14.63
N ASP A 524 16.33 8.14 -13.61
CA ASP A 524 15.31 8.89 -12.85
C ASP A 524 15.92 9.64 -11.65
N ASN A 525 17.14 9.29 -11.24
CA ASN A 525 17.87 9.95 -10.16
C ASN A 525 18.17 11.41 -10.47
N GLY A 526 18.56 11.72 -11.71
CA GLY A 526 18.76 13.11 -12.15
C GLY A 526 17.51 14.00 -12.01
N LYS A 527 16.29 13.44 -12.24
CA LYS A 527 15.03 14.17 -12.02
C LYS A 527 14.84 14.48 -10.53
N LEU A 528 15.12 13.51 -9.64
CA LEU A 528 15.05 13.70 -8.19
C LEU A 528 16.03 14.80 -7.74
N ILE A 529 17.28 14.75 -8.16
CA ILE A 529 18.29 15.76 -7.81
C ILE A 529 17.86 17.16 -8.27
N ALA A 530 17.36 17.29 -9.52
CA ALA A 530 16.82 18.56 -10.01
C ALA A 530 15.66 19.07 -9.13
N THR A 531 14.81 18.17 -8.65
CA THR A 531 13.70 18.48 -7.74
C THR A 531 14.20 18.97 -6.37
N LEU A 532 15.22 18.33 -5.79
CA LEU A 532 15.83 18.75 -4.51
C LEU A 532 16.50 20.11 -4.66
N LYS A 533 17.19 20.38 -5.79
CA LYS A 533 17.76 21.69 -6.09
C LYS A 533 16.68 22.77 -6.24
N HIS A 534 15.57 22.44 -6.87
CA HIS A 534 14.43 23.36 -6.98
C HIS A 534 13.85 23.72 -5.60
N LEU A 535 13.70 22.74 -4.68
CA LEU A 535 13.31 23.02 -3.28
C LEU A 535 14.27 23.98 -2.57
N ARG A 536 15.58 23.83 -2.79
CA ARG A 536 16.60 24.73 -2.29
C ARG A 536 16.43 26.14 -2.88
N GLU A 537 16.21 26.26 -4.19
CA GLU A 537 16.03 27.53 -4.91
C GLU A 537 14.81 28.32 -4.43
N LEU A 538 13.80 27.65 -3.91
CA LEU A 538 12.66 28.28 -3.23
C LEU A 538 13.02 28.89 -1.88
N GLY A 539 14.27 28.85 -1.44
CA GLY A 539 14.75 29.42 -0.18
C GLY A 539 14.59 28.46 1.01
N ASN A 540 14.69 27.16 0.78
CA ASN A 540 14.65 26.14 1.82
C ASN A 540 16.03 25.53 2.05
N SER A 541 16.24 25.04 3.28
CA SER A 541 17.37 24.17 3.58
C SER A 541 16.95 22.72 3.35
N VAL A 542 17.74 21.96 2.61
CA VAL A 542 17.45 20.56 2.28
C VAL A 542 18.56 19.68 2.81
N ILE A 543 18.27 18.83 3.77
CA ILE A 543 19.19 17.83 4.32
C ILE A 543 18.75 16.45 3.85
N VAL A 544 19.64 15.72 3.24
CA VAL A 544 19.38 14.39 2.71
C VAL A 544 20.34 13.39 3.31
N VAL A 545 19.83 12.33 3.94
CA VAL A 545 20.63 11.15 4.29
C VAL A 545 20.77 10.31 3.03
N GLU A 546 21.98 10.17 2.48
CA GLU A 546 22.17 9.53 1.19
C GLU A 546 23.50 8.77 1.06
N HIS A 547 23.48 7.79 0.14
CA HIS A 547 24.62 6.95 -0.21
C HIS A 547 24.92 6.95 -1.72
N ASP A 548 24.04 7.55 -2.52
CA ASP A 548 24.20 7.64 -3.96
C ASP A 548 25.30 8.62 -4.35
N GLU A 549 26.23 8.16 -5.21
CA GLU A 549 27.39 8.95 -5.63
C GLU A 549 27.00 10.22 -6.39
N GLU A 550 26.00 10.14 -7.28
CA GLU A 550 25.55 11.28 -8.09
C GLU A 550 24.94 12.38 -7.22
N THR A 551 24.09 11.99 -6.26
CA THR A 551 23.48 12.91 -5.29
C THR A 551 24.55 13.59 -4.42
N MET A 552 25.58 12.85 -3.97
CA MET A 552 26.69 13.41 -3.22
C MET A 552 27.52 14.41 -4.03
N ARG A 553 27.79 14.13 -5.32
CA ARG A 553 28.54 15.04 -6.21
C ARG A 553 27.79 16.33 -6.53
N GLU A 554 26.46 16.27 -6.54
CA GLU A 554 25.58 17.39 -6.86
C GLU A 554 25.16 18.22 -5.62
N ALA A 555 25.61 17.81 -4.42
CA ALA A 555 25.33 18.50 -3.17
C ALA A 555 26.17 19.78 -3.06
N ASP A 556 25.64 20.80 -2.35
CA ASP A 556 26.41 22.01 -2.02
C ASP A 556 27.36 21.77 -0.84
N PHE A 557 27.02 20.82 0.05
CA PHE A 557 27.79 20.51 1.26
C PHE A 557 27.55 19.07 1.71
N ILE A 558 28.60 18.42 2.17
CA ILE A 558 28.54 17.04 2.69
C ILE A 558 28.99 17.06 4.15
N VAL A 559 28.33 16.23 4.97
CA VAL A 559 28.76 15.86 6.32
C VAL A 559 28.93 14.35 6.34
N ASP A 560 30.16 13.87 6.46
CA ASP A 560 30.50 12.46 6.55
C ASP A 560 30.64 12.04 8.00
N ILE A 561 29.82 11.04 8.41
CA ILE A 561 29.73 10.54 9.79
C ILE A 561 30.31 9.12 9.85
N GLY A 562 31.27 8.95 10.73
CA GLY A 562 32.03 7.70 10.85
C GLY A 562 32.87 7.66 12.13
N PRO A 563 34.08 7.09 12.02
CA PRO A 563 34.67 6.36 10.87
C PRO A 563 34.11 4.97 10.66
N GLY A 564 33.41 4.39 11.67
CA GLY A 564 32.85 3.05 11.67
C GLY A 564 31.34 3.04 11.91
N ALA A 565 30.82 1.92 12.36
CA ALA A 565 29.41 1.72 12.71
C ALA A 565 29.27 1.49 14.24
N GLY A 566 28.10 1.77 14.81
CA GLY A 566 27.80 1.58 16.23
C GLY A 566 28.74 2.32 17.14
N ILE A 567 29.44 1.62 18.04
CA ILE A 567 30.42 2.20 18.99
C ILE A 567 31.65 2.81 18.31
N HIS A 568 31.96 2.36 17.09
CA HIS A 568 33.05 2.87 16.27
C HIS A 568 32.63 4.03 15.36
N GLY A 569 31.36 4.39 15.35
CA GLY A 569 30.79 5.53 14.63
C GLY A 569 30.57 6.74 15.52
N GLY A 570 29.72 7.63 15.10
CA GLY A 570 29.21 8.77 15.87
C GLY A 570 30.14 9.98 15.91
N GLU A 571 31.15 10.04 15.04
CA GLU A 571 32.08 11.20 14.90
C GLU A 571 31.87 11.86 13.52
N VAL A 572 32.12 13.16 13.44
CA VAL A 572 32.20 13.87 12.16
C VAL A 572 33.60 13.68 11.57
N VAL A 573 33.68 12.92 10.48
CA VAL A 573 34.97 12.59 9.83
C VAL A 573 35.41 13.67 8.87
N ALA A 574 34.47 14.19 8.07
CA ALA A 574 34.73 15.25 7.10
C ALA A 574 33.50 16.13 6.92
N THR A 575 33.70 17.41 6.63
CA THR A 575 32.66 18.35 6.24
C THR A 575 33.19 19.28 5.17
N GLY A 576 32.37 19.66 4.21
CA GLY A 576 32.77 20.59 3.15
C GLY A 576 32.04 20.33 1.84
N THR A 577 32.56 20.89 0.74
CA THR A 577 32.09 20.57 -0.61
C THR A 577 32.43 19.12 -0.96
N PRO A 578 31.80 18.53 -1.99
CA PRO A 578 32.15 17.18 -2.46
C PRO A 578 33.64 17.00 -2.74
N GLU A 579 34.31 18.04 -3.31
CA GLU A 579 35.73 18.03 -3.62
C GLU A 579 36.58 18.05 -2.33
N GLU A 580 36.19 18.83 -1.32
CA GLU A 580 36.91 18.89 -0.04
C GLU A 580 36.81 17.54 0.70
N VAL A 581 35.63 16.92 0.71
CA VAL A 581 35.46 15.60 1.30
C VAL A 581 36.23 14.52 0.53
N ALA A 582 36.26 14.61 -0.82
CA ALA A 582 37.06 13.69 -1.65
C ALA A 582 38.58 13.79 -1.36
N MET A 583 39.09 14.95 -0.95
CA MET A 583 40.49 15.13 -0.55
C MET A 583 40.81 14.60 0.84
N CYS A 584 39.81 14.36 1.68
CA CYS A 584 40.02 13.89 3.06
C CYS A 584 40.51 12.43 3.05
N GLU A 585 41.70 12.17 3.57
CA GLU A 585 42.28 10.84 3.61
C GLU A 585 41.56 9.90 4.57
N ASN A 586 41.00 10.41 5.65
CA ASN A 586 40.33 9.63 6.70
C ASN A 586 38.88 9.29 6.32
N SER A 587 38.31 9.91 5.28
CA SER A 587 36.94 9.65 4.85
C SER A 587 36.89 8.48 3.89
N ILE A 588 36.16 7.42 4.28
CA ILE A 588 35.88 6.27 3.42
C ILE A 588 35.02 6.74 2.24
N THR A 589 33.98 7.57 2.49
CA THR A 589 33.16 8.19 1.45
C THR A 589 34.04 9.00 0.50
N GLY A 590 34.96 9.83 1.03
CA GLY A 590 35.90 10.62 0.25
C GLY A 590 36.83 9.75 -0.61
N ALA A 591 37.24 8.58 -0.13
CA ALA A 591 38.05 7.64 -0.89
C ALA A 591 37.31 7.10 -2.13
N TYR A 592 35.98 6.81 -2.02
CA TYR A 592 35.16 6.41 -3.17
C TYR A 592 34.89 7.57 -4.11
N LEU A 593 34.56 8.77 -3.59
CA LEU A 593 34.36 9.98 -4.42
C LEU A 593 35.59 10.36 -5.21
N ALA A 594 36.77 10.21 -4.60
CA ALA A 594 38.07 10.46 -5.25
C ALA A 594 38.57 9.27 -6.13
N ARG A 595 37.79 8.17 -6.20
CA ARG A 595 38.20 6.93 -6.90
C ARG A 595 39.50 6.29 -6.39
N ARG A 596 39.93 6.64 -5.16
CA ARG A 596 41.05 5.96 -4.48
C ARG A 596 40.65 4.53 -4.05
N LYS A 597 39.37 4.30 -3.89
CA LYS A 597 38.76 3.00 -3.61
C LYS A 597 37.61 2.77 -4.61
N ILE A 598 37.60 1.60 -5.22
CA ILE A 598 36.57 1.20 -6.19
C ILE A 598 36.19 -0.25 -5.95
N ILE A 599 34.97 -0.63 -6.35
CA ILE A 599 34.56 -2.04 -6.42
C ILE A 599 35.03 -2.56 -7.78
N PRO A 600 35.90 -3.58 -7.83
CA PRO A 600 36.49 -4.05 -9.09
C PRO A 600 35.47 -4.86 -9.91
N VAL A 601 35.57 -4.76 -11.25
CA VAL A 601 34.82 -5.63 -12.17
C VAL A 601 35.49 -7.03 -12.13
N PRO A 602 34.72 -8.13 -12.01
CA PRO A 602 35.28 -9.49 -12.05
C PRO A 602 36.03 -9.76 -13.36
N LYS A 603 37.24 -10.27 -13.26
CA LYS A 603 38.07 -10.59 -14.44
C LYS A 603 37.52 -11.72 -15.28
N LYS A 604 36.74 -12.61 -14.72
CA LYS A 604 36.11 -13.76 -15.38
C LYS A 604 34.69 -13.92 -14.86
N ARG A 605 33.72 -14.05 -15.77
CA ARG A 605 32.33 -14.38 -15.42
C ARG A 605 32.20 -15.90 -15.21
N ARG A 606 31.27 -16.31 -14.32
CA ARG A 606 31.00 -17.74 -14.08
C ARG A 606 30.31 -18.36 -15.28
N GLU A 607 30.70 -19.58 -15.62
CA GLU A 607 30.05 -20.33 -16.70
C GLU A 607 28.67 -20.88 -16.28
N GLY A 608 28.44 -21.04 -14.97
CA GLY A 608 27.24 -21.65 -14.42
C GLY A 608 27.19 -23.18 -14.56
N SER A 609 25.99 -23.73 -14.32
CA SER A 609 25.80 -25.21 -14.42
C SER A 609 25.49 -25.70 -15.85
N GLY A 610 25.25 -24.78 -16.79
CA GLY A 610 24.73 -25.06 -18.13
C GLY A 610 23.25 -25.37 -18.20
N ASN A 611 22.55 -25.37 -17.07
CA ASN A 611 21.09 -25.53 -17.01
C ASN A 611 20.40 -24.15 -16.89
N PHE A 612 19.14 -24.08 -17.27
CA PHE A 612 18.34 -22.86 -17.26
C PHE A 612 16.96 -23.10 -16.62
N LEU A 613 16.41 -22.07 -16.01
CA LEU A 613 14.98 -21.95 -15.75
C LEU A 613 14.35 -21.19 -16.90
N HIS A 614 13.42 -21.80 -17.60
CA HIS A 614 12.70 -21.19 -18.72
C HIS A 614 11.34 -20.70 -18.24
N ILE A 615 11.09 -19.41 -18.33
CA ILE A 615 9.79 -18.77 -18.07
C ILE A 615 9.15 -18.50 -19.43
N GLU A 616 7.94 -18.98 -19.66
CA GLU A 616 7.19 -18.76 -20.90
C GLU A 616 5.88 -18.06 -20.64
N GLY A 617 5.63 -16.98 -21.38
CA GLY A 617 4.34 -16.33 -21.44
C GLY A 617 3.90 -15.64 -20.14
N ALA A 618 4.79 -14.98 -19.43
CA ALA A 618 4.46 -14.21 -18.23
C ALA A 618 3.63 -12.96 -18.59
N ARG A 619 2.42 -12.81 -17.96
CA ARG A 619 1.43 -11.76 -18.26
C ARG A 619 0.85 -11.11 -16.99
N GLU A 620 1.57 -11.19 -15.88
CA GLU A 620 1.10 -10.58 -14.63
C GLU A 620 1.35 -9.06 -14.65
N ASN A 621 0.38 -8.29 -14.20
CA ASN A 621 0.39 -6.82 -14.17
C ASN A 621 0.67 -6.23 -15.57
N ASN A 622 1.80 -5.51 -15.71
CA ASN A 622 2.20 -4.86 -16.96
C ASN A 622 3.05 -5.73 -17.89
N LEU A 623 3.33 -6.99 -17.55
CA LEU A 623 4.13 -7.88 -18.40
C LEU A 623 3.41 -8.21 -19.72
N LYS A 624 4.10 -8.06 -20.83
CA LYS A 624 3.59 -8.24 -22.20
C LYS A 624 4.00 -9.59 -22.78
N ASN A 625 3.50 -10.69 -22.20
CA ASN A 625 3.81 -12.06 -22.67
C ASN A 625 5.32 -12.36 -22.71
N VAL A 626 5.97 -12.07 -21.57
CA VAL A 626 7.43 -12.17 -21.45
C VAL A 626 7.85 -13.64 -21.35
N SER A 627 8.86 -13.99 -22.17
CA SER A 627 9.59 -15.27 -22.07
C SER A 627 11.06 -14.95 -21.86
N VAL A 628 11.72 -15.65 -20.91
CA VAL A 628 13.11 -15.38 -20.51
C VAL A 628 13.76 -16.61 -19.88
N ASP A 629 15.06 -16.75 -20.09
CA ASP A 629 15.89 -17.83 -19.60
C ASP A 629 16.79 -17.36 -18.46
N ILE A 630 16.69 -17.99 -17.29
CA ILE A 630 17.52 -17.66 -16.13
C ILE A 630 18.59 -18.74 -15.99
N PRO A 631 19.88 -18.42 -16.22
CA PRO A 631 20.98 -19.39 -16.11
C PRO A 631 21.21 -19.80 -14.65
N LEU A 632 21.31 -21.11 -14.39
CA LEU A 632 21.54 -21.67 -13.06
C LEU A 632 23.03 -21.73 -12.70
N GLY A 633 23.33 -21.58 -11.39
CA GLY A 633 24.70 -21.55 -10.86
C GLY A 633 25.42 -20.23 -11.17
N LYS A 634 24.68 -19.15 -11.43
CA LYS A 634 25.23 -17.81 -11.70
C LYS A 634 24.65 -16.75 -10.75
N PHE A 635 25.33 -15.64 -10.70
CA PHE A 635 24.82 -14.41 -10.12
C PHE A 635 24.10 -13.59 -11.22
N VAL A 636 22.78 -13.52 -11.16
CA VAL A 636 21.90 -12.88 -12.14
C VAL A 636 21.34 -11.58 -11.56
N ALA A 637 21.49 -10.48 -12.28
CA ALA A 637 20.88 -9.20 -11.93
C ALA A 637 19.68 -8.91 -12.86
N VAL A 638 18.52 -8.62 -12.26
CA VAL A 638 17.31 -8.19 -12.98
C VAL A 638 17.19 -6.68 -12.83
N THR A 639 17.34 -5.98 -13.94
CA THR A 639 17.48 -4.54 -14.01
C THR A 639 16.35 -3.86 -14.80
N GLY A 640 16.38 -2.55 -14.91
CA GLY A 640 15.44 -1.75 -15.68
C GLY A 640 14.85 -0.59 -14.90
N VAL A 641 14.18 0.32 -15.60
CA VAL A 641 13.58 1.51 -15.01
C VAL A 641 12.52 1.18 -13.97
N SER A 642 12.19 2.16 -13.10
CA SER A 642 11.13 2.00 -12.10
C SER A 642 9.79 1.71 -12.78
N GLY A 643 9.05 0.70 -12.27
CA GLY A 643 7.77 0.28 -12.86
C GLY A 643 7.86 -0.56 -14.14
N SER A 644 9.06 -0.99 -14.61
CA SER A 644 9.23 -1.79 -15.84
C SER A 644 8.70 -3.23 -15.76
N GLY A 645 8.35 -3.72 -14.55
CA GLY A 645 7.79 -5.07 -14.38
C GLY A 645 8.71 -6.08 -13.69
N LYS A 646 9.90 -5.67 -13.19
CA LYS A 646 10.87 -6.55 -12.49
C LYS A 646 10.24 -7.38 -11.38
N SER A 647 9.57 -6.75 -10.42
CA SER A 647 8.94 -7.43 -9.28
C SER A 647 7.73 -8.28 -9.73
N SER A 648 7.06 -7.91 -10.84
CA SER A 648 6.00 -8.74 -11.43
C SER A 648 6.57 -10.05 -11.98
N LEU A 649 7.71 -10.00 -12.69
CA LEU A 649 8.36 -11.18 -13.26
C LEU A 649 8.99 -12.06 -12.15
N ILE A 650 9.76 -11.46 -11.25
CA ILE A 650 10.54 -12.22 -10.27
C ILE A 650 9.70 -12.58 -9.05
N ASN A 651 9.04 -11.61 -8.40
CA ASN A 651 8.33 -11.88 -7.13
C ASN A 651 6.94 -12.50 -7.36
N ALA A 652 6.14 -11.96 -8.32
CA ALA A 652 4.80 -12.46 -8.52
C ALA A 652 4.72 -13.74 -9.37
N VAL A 653 5.58 -13.90 -10.36
CA VAL A 653 5.57 -15.06 -11.24
C VAL A 653 6.58 -16.11 -10.77
N LEU A 654 7.89 -15.83 -10.83
CA LEU A 654 8.94 -16.82 -10.56
C LEU A 654 8.93 -17.31 -9.10
N LEU A 655 9.10 -16.40 -8.15
CA LEU A 655 9.22 -16.74 -6.73
C LEU A 655 8.01 -17.53 -6.23
N ARG A 656 6.79 -17.06 -6.54
CA ARG A 656 5.58 -17.75 -6.08
C ARG A 656 5.39 -19.13 -6.70
N THR A 657 5.81 -19.31 -7.97
CA THR A 657 5.81 -20.63 -8.60
C THR A 657 6.78 -21.56 -7.89
N LEU A 658 8.02 -21.11 -7.68
CA LEU A 658 9.04 -21.92 -7.01
C LEU A 658 8.68 -22.23 -5.55
N GLN A 659 8.09 -21.28 -4.82
CA GLN A 659 7.59 -21.51 -3.46
C GLN A 659 6.50 -22.59 -3.42
N ARG A 660 5.58 -22.59 -4.40
CA ARG A 660 4.54 -23.61 -4.50
C ARG A 660 5.12 -24.98 -4.81
N ASP A 661 5.98 -25.06 -5.81
CA ASP A 661 6.41 -26.35 -6.40
C ASP A 661 7.60 -26.96 -5.66
N LEU A 662 8.58 -26.17 -5.22
CA LEU A 662 9.76 -26.66 -4.48
C LEU A 662 9.53 -26.67 -2.97
N ASN A 663 9.03 -25.58 -2.39
CA ASN A 663 8.87 -25.46 -0.94
C ASN A 663 7.50 -25.98 -0.45
N ARG A 664 6.62 -26.45 -1.34
CA ARG A 664 5.25 -26.92 -1.05
C ARG A 664 4.44 -25.92 -0.22
N SER A 665 4.68 -24.64 -0.41
CA SER A 665 3.96 -23.59 0.28
C SER A 665 2.66 -23.26 -0.44
N VAL A 666 1.66 -22.76 0.31
CA VAL A 666 0.42 -22.25 -0.27
C VAL A 666 0.73 -20.88 -0.90
N SER A 667 1.19 -20.89 -2.15
CA SER A 667 1.53 -19.69 -2.91
C SER A 667 0.80 -19.71 -4.25
N TYR A 668 0.31 -18.52 -4.68
CA TYR A 668 -0.45 -18.38 -5.93
C TYR A 668 0.39 -17.59 -6.93
N PRO A 669 0.92 -18.27 -7.96
CA PRO A 669 1.68 -17.62 -9.02
C PRO A 669 0.84 -16.63 -9.81
N GLY A 670 1.52 -15.57 -10.32
CA GLY A 670 0.96 -14.68 -11.33
C GLY A 670 0.69 -15.42 -12.65
N LYS A 671 0.07 -14.74 -13.59
CA LYS A 671 -0.29 -15.30 -14.89
C LYS A 671 0.94 -15.63 -15.72
N VAL A 672 1.15 -16.90 -15.99
CA VAL A 672 2.26 -17.47 -16.77
C VAL A 672 1.80 -18.74 -17.46
N ASP A 673 2.34 -19.03 -18.63
CA ASP A 673 2.00 -20.26 -19.36
C ASP A 673 2.72 -21.46 -18.76
N SER A 674 4.05 -21.41 -18.64
CA SER A 674 4.85 -22.48 -18.02
C SER A 674 6.16 -21.95 -17.41
N ILE A 675 6.68 -22.70 -16.42
CA ILE A 675 8.06 -22.55 -15.93
C ILE A 675 8.66 -23.96 -15.90
N THR A 676 9.77 -24.17 -16.62
CA THR A 676 10.47 -25.47 -16.70
C THR A 676 11.91 -25.34 -16.23
N GLY A 677 12.60 -26.46 -15.97
CA GLY A 677 13.96 -26.49 -15.43
C GLY A 677 14.03 -26.49 -13.91
N MET A 678 12.89 -26.56 -13.21
CA MET A 678 12.81 -26.58 -11.73
C MET A 678 13.41 -27.85 -11.12
N GLU A 679 13.52 -28.92 -11.88
CA GLU A 679 14.11 -30.20 -11.47
C GLU A 679 15.60 -30.11 -11.12
N HIS A 680 16.27 -29.04 -11.53
CA HIS A 680 17.68 -28.76 -11.20
C HIS A 680 17.84 -28.06 -9.85
N LEU A 681 16.74 -27.66 -9.20
CA LEU A 681 16.71 -26.92 -7.94
C LEU A 681 16.10 -27.77 -6.81
N ASP A 682 16.57 -27.55 -5.59
CA ASP A 682 16.05 -28.22 -4.39
C ASP A 682 15.10 -27.32 -3.57
N LYS A 683 15.32 -26.01 -3.56
CA LYS A 683 14.49 -25.03 -2.82
C LYS A 683 14.72 -23.62 -3.34
N VAL A 684 13.77 -22.76 -3.03
CA VAL A 684 13.88 -21.29 -3.20
C VAL A 684 13.92 -20.61 -1.83
N ILE A 685 14.78 -19.59 -1.72
CA ILE A 685 14.92 -18.74 -0.54
C ILE A 685 14.65 -17.31 -0.96
N ASP A 686 13.66 -16.74 -0.31
CA ASP A 686 13.23 -15.34 -0.50
C ASP A 686 13.88 -14.45 0.57
N ILE A 687 14.60 -13.43 0.14
CA ILE A 687 15.28 -12.46 0.99
C ILE A 687 14.79 -11.05 0.63
N ASP A 688 13.66 -10.70 1.18
CA ASP A 688 13.00 -9.39 1.00
C ASP A 688 13.24 -8.45 2.20
N GLN A 689 12.82 -7.20 2.06
CA GLN A 689 12.93 -6.16 3.09
C GLN A 689 11.85 -6.24 4.19
N SER A 690 10.96 -7.24 4.16
CA SER A 690 9.92 -7.39 5.18
C SER A 690 10.53 -7.66 6.56
N PRO A 691 9.90 -7.15 7.64
CA PRO A 691 10.39 -7.37 9.00
C PRO A 691 10.56 -8.85 9.34
N ILE A 692 11.60 -9.20 10.12
CA ILE A 692 11.84 -10.57 10.61
C ILE A 692 10.80 -11.06 11.62
N GLY A 693 9.82 -10.23 11.95
CA GLY A 693 8.67 -10.55 12.80
C GLY A 693 7.84 -9.30 13.07
N ARG A 694 6.58 -9.50 13.44
CA ARG A 694 5.59 -8.43 13.63
C ARG A 694 5.47 -7.93 15.08
N THR A 695 6.11 -8.59 16.03
CA THR A 695 5.99 -8.29 17.45
C THR A 695 7.33 -7.82 18.03
N PRO A 696 7.33 -7.04 19.13
CA PRO A 696 8.55 -6.65 19.83
C PRO A 696 9.40 -7.82 20.36
N ARG A 697 8.83 -9.03 20.44
CA ARG A 697 9.53 -10.27 20.87
C ARG A 697 10.45 -10.84 19.78
N SER A 698 10.16 -10.56 18.51
CA SER A 698 11.01 -10.96 17.41
C SER A 698 12.28 -10.11 17.40
N ASN A 699 13.44 -10.75 17.28
CA ASN A 699 14.74 -10.09 17.27
C ASN A 699 15.75 -10.93 16.48
N PRO A 700 16.96 -10.40 16.16
CA PRO A 700 17.97 -11.14 15.43
C PRO A 700 18.35 -12.47 16.07
N ALA A 701 18.44 -12.52 17.42
CA ALA A 701 18.79 -13.77 18.12
C ALA A 701 17.72 -14.86 17.99
N THR A 702 16.45 -14.49 18.03
CA THR A 702 15.35 -15.46 17.86
C THR A 702 15.24 -15.94 16.43
N TYR A 703 15.40 -15.05 15.46
CA TYR A 703 15.26 -15.36 14.03
C TYR A 703 16.39 -16.30 13.54
N THR A 704 17.64 -16.02 13.91
CA THR A 704 18.80 -16.86 13.55
C THR A 704 18.88 -18.16 14.36
N GLY A 705 18.00 -18.34 15.35
CA GLY A 705 18.07 -19.45 16.30
C GLY A 705 19.25 -19.37 17.29
N LEU A 706 19.95 -18.24 17.33
CA LEU A 706 21.05 -17.96 18.29
C LEU A 706 20.54 -18.00 19.72
N PHE A 707 19.34 -17.46 19.96
CA PHE A 707 18.75 -17.39 21.29
C PHE A 707 18.51 -18.76 21.95
N THR A 708 18.27 -19.80 21.15
CA THR A 708 18.12 -21.17 21.66
C THR A 708 19.42 -21.67 22.29
N GLU A 709 20.56 -21.41 21.62
CA GLU A 709 21.87 -21.79 22.16
C GLU A 709 22.23 -20.98 23.42
N ILE A 710 21.94 -19.69 23.43
CA ILE A 710 22.13 -18.83 24.61
C ILE A 710 21.29 -19.33 25.80
N ARG A 711 20.03 -19.66 25.61
CA ARG A 711 19.18 -20.22 26.69
C ARG A 711 19.69 -21.55 27.22
N ASN A 712 20.16 -22.43 26.33
CA ASN A 712 20.77 -23.69 26.70
C ASN A 712 22.06 -23.50 27.52
N LEU A 713 22.84 -22.48 27.19
CA LEU A 713 24.07 -22.12 27.94
C LEU A 713 23.70 -21.62 29.35
N PHE A 714 22.72 -20.71 29.47
CA PHE A 714 22.28 -20.20 30.77
C PHE A 714 21.71 -21.30 31.68
N ALA A 715 20.95 -22.25 31.11
CA ALA A 715 20.45 -23.42 31.85
C ALA A 715 21.56 -24.33 32.41
N LYS A 716 22.74 -24.31 31.80
CA LYS A 716 23.90 -25.08 32.24
C LYS A 716 24.73 -24.42 33.35
N THR A 717 24.46 -23.15 33.68
CA THR A 717 25.18 -22.43 34.74
C THR A 717 24.92 -23.05 36.12
N LYS A 718 25.87 -22.85 37.07
CA LYS A 718 25.73 -23.37 38.45
C LYS A 718 24.48 -22.82 39.13
N ASP A 719 24.20 -21.53 38.97
CA ASP A 719 23.06 -20.86 39.60
C ASP A 719 21.72 -21.37 39.06
N ALA A 720 21.63 -21.59 37.73
CA ALA A 720 20.43 -22.16 37.13
C ALA A 720 20.18 -23.60 37.58
N LYS A 721 21.21 -24.41 37.65
CA LYS A 721 21.12 -25.80 38.15
C LYS A 721 20.69 -25.84 39.62
N ALA A 722 21.25 -24.98 40.47
CA ALA A 722 20.94 -24.90 41.89
C ALA A 722 19.47 -24.51 42.13
N LYS A 723 18.88 -23.67 41.23
CA LYS A 723 17.48 -23.25 41.26
C LYS A 723 16.53 -24.15 40.47
N GLY A 724 17.04 -25.22 39.82
CA GLY A 724 16.24 -26.15 39.01
C GLY A 724 15.69 -25.50 37.70
N TYR A 725 16.35 -24.48 37.16
CA TYR A 725 15.89 -23.75 35.99
C TYR A 725 16.29 -24.45 34.69
N SER A 726 15.29 -24.75 33.85
CA SER A 726 15.47 -25.28 32.51
C SER A 726 15.65 -24.13 31.49
N ALA A 727 15.98 -24.46 30.23
CA ALA A 727 16.10 -23.49 29.15
C ALA A 727 14.81 -22.68 28.89
N GLY A 728 13.65 -23.24 29.23
CA GLY A 728 12.36 -22.56 29.16
C GLY A 728 12.25 -21.34 30.07
N ARG A 729 12.93 -21.36 31.23
CA ARG A 729 12.97 -20.25 32.20
C ARG A 729 13.56 -18.99 31.60
N PHE A 730 14.53 -19.14 30.69
CA PHE A 730 15.22 -18.05 30.01
C PHE A 730 14.54 -17.61 28.71
N SER A 731 13.31 -18.06 28.44
CA SER A 731 12.51 -17.62 27.31
C SER A 731 11.54 -16.51 27.75
N PHE A 732 11.56 -15.37 27.07
CA PHE A 732 10.58 -14.31 27.27
C PHE A 732 9.21 -14.63 26.63
N ASN A 733 9.10 -15.73 25.85
CA ASN A 733 7.82 -16.19 25.27
C ASN A 733 7.06 -17.15 26.19
N VAL A 734 7.70 -17.74 27.20
CA VAL A 734 7.12 -18.78 28.06
C VAL A 734 6.92 -18.24 29.47
N ARG A 735 5.77 -18.57 30.09
CA ARG A 735 5.48 -18.23 31.49
C ARG A 735 6.52 -18.80 32.44
N GLY A 736 6.75 -18.09 33.55
CA GLY A 736 7.64 -18.51 34.64
C GLY A 736 8.91 -17.69 34.73
N GLY A 737 9.59 -17.37 33.63
CA GLY A 737 10.82 -16.53 33.61
C GLY A 737 10.62 -15.12 33.10
N ARG A 738 9.58 -14.89 32.31
CA ARG A 738 9.26 -13.57 31.73
C ARG A 738 8.59 -12.64 32.75
N CYS A 739 8.60 -11.36 32.44
CA CYS A 739 7.75 -10.39 33.13
C CYS A 739 6.31 -10.60 32.71
N GLU A 740 5.41 -10.91 33.64
CA GLU A 740 4.01 -11.18 33.31
C GLU A 740 3.21 -9.89 33.05
N ALA A 741 3.69 -8.70 33.49
CA ALA A 741 3.02 -7.42 33.23
C ALA A 741 3.10 -6.98 31.77
N CYS A 742 4.20 -7.28 31.08
CA CYS A 742 4.36 -7.03 29.64
C CYS A 742 4.47 -8.33 28.81
N GLU A 743 4.21 -9.45 29.45
CA GLU A 743 4.29 -10.79 28.84
C GLU A 743 5.60 -11.09 28.08
N GLY A 744 6.68 -10.42 28.47
CA GLY A 744 8.00 -10.57 27.87
C GLY A 744 8.32 -9.60 26.72
N ASP A 745 7.40 -8.68 26.38
CA ASP A 745 7.63 -7.67 25.33
C ASP A 745 8.66 -6.60 25.75
N GLY A 746 8.77 -6.34 27.06
CA GLY A 746 9.59 -5.25 27.61
C GLY A 746 8.91 -3.88 27.48
N VAL A 747 7.89 -3.77 26.64
CA VAL A 747 7.11 -2.57 26.37
C VAL A 747 5.62 -2.87 26.51
N LYS A 748 4.81 -1.85 26.75
CA LYS A 748 3.35 -1.91 26.68
C LYS A 748 2.91 -1.12 25.48
N CYS A 749 2.07 -1.71 24.64
CA CYS A 749 1.42 -1.00 23.54
C CYS A 749 0.20 -0.27 24.06
N ILE A 750 0.12 1.02 23.80
CA ILE A 750 -1.05 1.86 24.05
C ILE A 750 -1.69 2.11 22.69
N GLU A 751 -2.82 1.41 22.45
CA GLU A 751 -3.59 1.57 21.21
C GLU A 751 -4.23 2.95 21.17
N MET A 752 -3.93 3.71 20.13
CA MET A 752 -4.46 5.05 19.91
C MET A 752 -5.40 5.02 18.71
N ASN A 753 -6.73 5.03 18.93
CA ASN A 753 -7.77 4.81 17.91
C ASN A 753 -7.62 5.63 16.61
N PHE A 754 -7.01 6.80 16.64
CA PHE A 754 -6.83 7.70 15.49
C PHE A 754 -5.39 8.10 15.23
N LEU A 755 -4.45 7.69 16.10
CA LEU A 755 -3.02 7.99 16.03
C LEU A 755 -2.24 6.66 15.98
N PRO A 756 -0.96 6.67 15.55
CA PRO A 756 -0.10 5.50 15.66
C PRO A 756 0.00 5.00 17.10
N ASP A 757 0.03 3.68 17.28
CA ASP A 757 0.19 3.06 18.59
C ASP A 757 1.49 3.50 19.26
N VAL A 758 1.44 3.77 20.56
CA VAL A 758 2.59 4.22 21.35
C VAL A 758 3.11 3.05 22.19
N TYR A 759 4.42 2.79 22.07
CA TYR A 759 5.11 1.76 22.84
C TYR A 759 5.88 2.39 23.99
N VAL A 760 5.46 2.12 25.23
CA VAL A 760 6.06 2.63 26.46
C VAL A 760 6.80 1.52 27.18
N LYS A 761 7.99 1.80 27.75
CA LYS A 761 8.74 0.82 28.56
C LYS A 761 7.85 0.29 29.69
N CYS A 762 7.90 -1.01 29.93
CA CYS A 762 7.13 -1.65 31.01
C CYS A 762 7.64 -1.17 32.38
N ASP A 763 6.75 -0.62 33.22
CA ASP A 763 7.06 -0.07 34.54
C ASP A 763 7.58 -1.13 35.51
N VAL A 764 7.11 -2.40 35.36
CA VAL A 764 7.45 -3.49 36.27
C VAL A 764 8.85 -4.03 36.05
N CYS A 765 9.22 -4.27 34.77
CA CYS A 765 10.55 -4.79 34.45
C CYS A 765 11.54 -3.72 33.94
N GLY A 766 11.11 -2.47 33.78
CA GLY A 766 11.96 -1.41 33.28
C GLY A 766 12.53 -1.69 31.85
N GLY A 767 11.77 -2.41 31.03
CA GLY A 767 12.20 -2.82 29.67
C GLY A 767 12.97 -4.15 29.63
N LYS A 768 13.29 -4.77 30.76
CA LYS A 768 14.20 -5.94 30.84
C LYS A 768 13.57 -7.27 30.42
N ARG A 769 12.28 -7.33 30.10
CA ARG A 769 11.54 -8.52 29.59
C ARG A 769 11.38 -9.69 30.58
N TYR A 770 12.22 -9.81 31.61
CA TYR A 770 12.26 -10.92 32.57
C TYR A 770 11.87 -10.49 33.98
N ASN A 771 11.51 -11.47 34.81
CA ASN A 771 11.36 -11.26 36.23
C ASN A 771 12.74 -11.23 36.93
N ARG A 772 12.75 -10.72 38.16
CA ARG A 772 13.98 -10.52 38.97
C ARG A 772 14.77 -11.83 39.15
N ASP A 773 14.10 -12.93 39.49
CA ASP A 773 14.74 -14.21 39.78
C ASP A 773 15.52 -14.77 38.58
N THR A 774 15.01 -14.58 37.37
CA THR A 774 15.65 -15.01 36.13
C THR A 774 16.90 -14.14 35.85
N LEU A 775 16.83 -12.83 36.14
CA LEU A 775 17.94 -11.89 35.94
C LEU A 775 19.08 -12.08 36.94
N GLU A 776 18.85 -12.75 38.08
CA GLU A 776 19.90 -13.10 39.05
C GLU A 776 20.87 -14.14 38.52
N VAL A 777 20.45 -15.01 37.60
CA VAL A 777 21.33 -16.01 36.97
C VAL A 777 22.30 -15.31 36.02
N LYS A 778 23.59 -15.50 36.20
CA LYS A 778 24.62 -14.83 35.40
C LYS A 778 25.54 -15.84 34.72
N TYR A 779 26.00 -15.49 33.52
CA TYR A 779 27.08 -16.15 32.80
C TYR A 779 28.18 -15.12 32.53
N LYS A 780 29.42 -15.42 32.96
CA LYS A 780 30.55 -14.44 32.93
C LYS A 780 30.14 -13.06 33.49
N GLY A 781 29.37 -13.02 34.57
CA GLY A 781 28.92 -11.78 35.23
C GLY A 781 27.72 -11.05 34.55
N LYS A 782 27.22 -11.50 33.41
CA LYS A 782 26.13 -10.89 32.68
C LYS A 782 24.84 -11.70 32.78
N SER A 783 23.70 -11.05 32.99
CA SER A 783 22.37 -11.65 32.94
C SER A 783 21.95 -11.93 31.48
N ILE A 784 20.88 -12.69 31.28
CA ILE A 784 20.36 -12.94 29.94
C ILE A 784 19.88 -11.65 29.26
N TYR A 785 19.40 -10.68 30.00
CA TYR A 785 19.05 -9.36 29.47
C TYR A 785 20.27 -8.59 29.00
N ASP A 786 21.35 -8.56 29.80
CA ASP A 786 22.60 -7.89 29.46
C ASP A 786 23.20 -8.46 28.16
N VAL A 787 23.03 -9.77 27.92
CA VAL A 787 23.46 -10.43 26.69
C VAL A 787 22.60 -10.00 25.49
N LEU A 788 21.30 -9.82 25.68
CA LEU A 788 20.43 -9.33 24.60
C LEU A 788 20.71 -7.86 24.23
N GLU A 789 21.23 -7.08 25.19
CA GLU A 789 21.62 -5.68 24.97
C GLU A 789 23.03 -5.51 24.35
N MET A 790 23.84 -6.57 24.31
CA MET A 790 25.15 -6.54 23.63
C MET A 790 24.95 -6.35 22.14
N SER A 791 25.85 -5.63 21.49
CA SER A 791 26.01 -5.67 20.04
C SER A 791 26.46 -7.05 19.57
N VAL A 792 26.24 -7.36 18.29
CA VAL A 792 26.73 -8.62 17.68
C VAL A 792 28.24 -8.73 17.83
N GLU A 793 28.98 -7.63 17.66
CA GLU A 793 30.43 -7.56 17.82
C GLU A 793 30.87 -7.86 19.26
N GLU A 794 30.28 -7.21 20.28
CA GLU A 794 30.53 -7.49 21.69
C GLU A 794 30.22 -8.95 22.04
N GLY A 795 29.13 -9.47 21.48
CA GLY A 795 28.72 -10.87 21.64
C GLY A 795 29.75 -11.85 21.08
N MET A 796 30.42 -11.54 19.97
CA MET A 796 31.48 -12.38 19.41
C MET A 796 32.63 -12.55 20.41
N TYR A 797 33.11 -11.45 21.02
CA TYR A 797 34.15 -11.51 22.05
C TYR A 797 33.68 -12.21 23.32
N PHE A 798 32.44 -11.95 23.75
CA PHE A 798 31.89 -12.51 24.99
C PHE A 798 31.71 -14.02 24.93
N PHE A 799 31.29 -14.56 23.77
CA PHE A 799 31.05 -15.97 23.55
C PHE A 799 32.21 -16.72 22.85
N GLU A 800 33.41 -16.10 22.81
CA GLU A 800 34.60 -16.75 22.29
C GLU A 800 34.80 -18.16 22.89
N GLY A 801 35.10 -19.13 22.06
CA GLY A 801 35.25 -20.55 22.42
C GLY A 801 33.94 -21.35 22.48
N LEU A 802 32.79 -20.77 22.05
CA LEU A 802 31.50 -21.47 21.94
C LEU A 802 31.07 -21.60 20.45
N PRO A 803 31.53 -22.61 19.72
CA PRO A 803 31.42 -22.66 18.24
C PRO A 803 30.00 -22.52 17.68
N GLN A 804 28.99 -23.03 18.39
CA GLN A 804 27.58 -22.94 17.96
C GLN A 804 27.01 -21.52 18.02
N ILE A 805 27.43 -20.74 19.03
CA ILE A 805 27.03 -19.35 19.19
C ILE A 805 27.88 -18.46 18.29
N GLU A 806 29.22 -18.66 18.36
CA GLU A 806 30.19 -17.87 17.59
C GLU A 806 29.92 -17.88 16.09
N ARG A 807 29.64 -19.05 15.50
CA ARG A 807 29.34 -19.18 14.08
C ARG A 807 28.16 -18.30 13.63
N LYS A 808 27.09 -18.25 14.42
CA LYS A 808 25.88 -17.44 14.11
C LYS A 808 26.13 -15.93 14.28
N LEU A 809 26.91 -15.55 15.29
CA LEU A 809 27.32 -14.17 15.49
C LEU A 809 28.27 -13.72 14.37
N ARG A 810 29.20 -14.58 13.96
CA ARG A 810 30.12 -14.30 12.86
C ARG A 810 29.41 -14.04 11.54
N THR A 811 28.37 -14.82 11.19
CA THR A 811 27.59 -14.57 9.97
C THR A 811 26.85 -13.24 10.03
N LEU A 812 26.30 -12.85 11.20
CA LEU A 812 25.70 -11.53 11.39
C LEU A 812 26.74 -10.40 11.25
N PHE A 813 27.94 -10.60 11.76
CA PHE A 813 29.04 -9.63 11.64
C PHE A 813 29.52 -9.50 10.18
N GLU A 814 29.70 -10.61 9.47
CA GLU A 814 30.13 -10.65 8.06
C GLU A 814 29.17 -9.91 7.12
N VAL A 815 27.86 -9.96 7.38
CA VAL A 815 26.87 -9.18 6.60
C VAL A 815 26.80 -7.70 6.99
N GLY A 816 27.77 -7.22 7.82
CA GLY A 816 27.85 -5.82 8.23
C GLY A 816 26.87 -5.41 9.33
N LEU A 817 26.37 -6.36 10.14
CA LEU A 817 25.46 -6.11 11.26
C LEU A 817 26.14 -6.18 12.63
N GLY A 818 27.46 -5.92 12.71
CA GLY A 818 28.22 -5.95 13.95
C GLY A 818 27.68 -4.99 15.02
N TYR A 819 27.10 -3.88 14.60
CA TYR A 819 26.61 -2.81 15.45
C TYR A 819 25.22 -3.00 16.06
N ILE A 820 24.37 -3.88 15.46
CA ILE A 820 23.02 -4.10 16.00
C ILE A 820 23.05 -4.87 17.31
N LYS A 821 22.06 -4.63 18.20
CA LYS A 821 21.96 -5.41 19.43
C LYS A 821 21.41 -6.81 19.14
N ILE A 822 21.94 -7.83 19.81
CA ILE A 822 21.50 -9.22 19.68
C ILE A 822 19.98 -9.37 19.92
N GLY A 823 19.43 -8.63 20.89
CA GLY A 823 18.01 -8.60 21.26
C GLY A 823 17.20 -7.44 20.69
N GLN A 824 17.73 -6.70 19.70
CA GLN A 824 17.03 -5.57 19.09
C GLN A 824 15.67 -5.97 18.54
N SER A 825 14.60 -5.24 18.88
CA SER A 825 13.26 -5.55 18.36
C SER A 825 13.21 -5.47 16.83
N SER A 826 12.52 -6.42 16.21
CA SER A 826 12.30 -6.41 14.76
C SER A 826 11.60 -5.15 14.25
N THR A 827 10.79 -4.51 15.09
CA THR A 827 10.08 -3.28 14.76
C THR A 827 10.97 -2.04 14.67
N THR A 828 12.19 -2.12 15.20
CA THR A 828 13.19 -1.04 15.19
C THR A 828 14.29 -1.24 14.14
N LEU A 829 14.30 -2.39 13.47
CA LEU A 829 15.23 -2.66 12.36
C LEU A 829 14.75 -1.95 11.09
N SER A 830 15.68 -1.42 10.32
CA SER A 830 15.42 -0.96 8.95
C SER A 830 15.14 -2.17 8.02
N GLY A 831 14.52 -1.93 6.85
CA GLY A 831 14.28 -2.98 5.86
C GLY A 831 15.56 -3.68 5.42
N GLY A 832 16.62 -2.93 5.16
CA GLY A 832 17.93 -3.49 4.80
C GLY A 832 18.61 -4.28 5.93
N GLU A 833 18.45 -3.86 7.20
CA GLU A 833 18.95 -4.63 8.34
C GLU A 833 18.19 -5.96 8.48
N ALA A 834 16.86 -5.94 8.35
CA ALA A 834 16.02 -7.14 8.39
C ALA A 834 16.42 -8.13 7.28
N GLN A 835 16.65 -7.63 6.06
CA GLN A 835 17.08 -8.42 4.92
C GLN A 835 18.45 -9.06 5.16
N ARG A 836 19.43 -8.32 5.71
CA ARG A 836 20.75 -8.84 6.08
C ARG A 836 20.69 -9.89 7.19
N VAL A 837 19.77 -9.77 8.17
CA VAL A 837 19.54 -10.82 9.19
C VAL A 837 19.03 -12.11 8.53
N LYS A 838 18.13 -12.00 7.54
CA LYS A 838 17.65 -13.16 6.75
C LYS A 838 18.82 -13.82 6.01
N LEU A 839 19.61 -13.02 5.31
CA LEU A 839 20.80 -13.48 4.57
C LEU A 839 21.80 -14.19 5.50
N ALA A 840 22.13 -13.60 6.66
CA ALA A 840 23.01 -14.21 7.67
C ALA A 840 22.50 -15.57 8.15
N THR A 841 21.18 -15.70 8.29
CA THR A 841 20.55 -16.96 8.72
C THR A 841 20.77 -18.08 7.69
N GLU A 842 20.66 -17.76 6.40
CA GLU A 842 20.89 -18.73 5.32
C GLU A 842 22.36 -19.08 5.15
N LEU A 843 23.27 -18.10 5.28
CA LEU A 843 24.72 -18.33 5.27
C LEU A 843 25.21 -19.26 6.41
N ALA A 844 24.53 -19.22 7.55
CA ALA A 844 24.84 -20.11 8.67
C ALA A 844 24.46 -21.60 8.40
N LYS A 845 23.65 -21.89 7.38
CA LYS A 845 23.23 -23.25 6.99
C LYS A 845 24.23 -23.87 6.02
N ARG A 846 24.18 -25.19 5.90
CA ARG A 846 24.99 -25.91 4.88
C ARG A 846 24.36 -25.74 3.51
N SER A 847 25.12 -25.26 2.53
CA SER A 847 24.69 -25.16 1.15
C SER A 847 24.61 -26.53 0.47
N THR A 848 23.64 -26.73 -0.40
CA THR A 848 23.46 -27.90 -1.27
C THR A 848 24.03 -27.69 -2.68
N GLY A 849 24.31 -26.44 -3.07
CA GLY A 849 24.73 -26.06 -4.42
C GLY A 849 23.58 -26.07 -5.46
N LYS A 850 22.32 -26.29 -5.05
CA LYS A 850 21.14 -26.32 -5.91
C LYS A 850 20.03 -25.40 -5.43
N THR A 851 20.36 -24.43 -4.58
CA THR A 851 19.41 -23.48 -4.03
C THR A 851 19.36 -22.23 -4.91
N ILE A 852 18.15 -21.71 -5.17
CA ILE A 852 17.97 -20.40 -5.78
C ILE A 852 17.64 -19.38 -4.68
N TYR A 853 18.44 -18.31 -4.60
CA TYR A 853 18.25 -17.17 -3.72
C TYR A 853 17.65 -16.02 -4.54
N ILE A 854 16.54 -15.47 -4.11
CA ILE A 854 15.90 -14.31 -4.73
C ILE A 854 15.99 -13.15 -3.74
N LEU A 855 16.64 -12.06 -4.15
CA LEU A 855 16.86 -10.87 -3.34
C LEU A 855 16.19 -9.65 -4.02
N ASP A 856 15.45 -8.86 -3.26
CA ASP A 856 14.79 -7.66 -3.74
C ASP A 856 15.52 -6.43 -3.21
N GLU A 857 16.20 -5.69 -4.09
CA GLU A 857 16.98 -4.47 -3.82
C GLU A 857 17.91 -4.61 -2.58
N PRO A 858 18.83 -5.58 -2.55
CA PRO A 858 19.65 -5.85 -1.35
C PRO A 858 20.65 -4.74 -1.02
N THR A 859 20.92 -3.78 -1.91
CA THR A 859 21.82 -2.63 -1.67
C THR A 859 21.12 -1.44 -1.03
N THR A 860 19.81 -1.52 -0.79
CA THR A 860 19.01 -0.44 -0.20
C THR A 860 19.59 0.00 1.17
N GLY A 861 19.86 1.30 1.32
CA GLY A 861 20.40 1.89 2.56
C GLY A 861 21.86 1.51 2.87
N LEU A 862 22.59 1.01 1.91
CA LEU A 862 24.00 0.62 2.07
C LEU A 862 24.95 1.67 1.49
N HIS A 863 25.94 2.02 2.30
CA HIS A 863 27.11 2.73 1.81
C HIS A 863 27.89 1.84 0.82
N THR A 864 28.61 2.42 -0.15
CA THR A 864 29.39 1.70 -1.16
C THR A 864 30.35 0.65 -0.55
N GLU A 865 30.94 0.94 0.61
CA GLU A 865 31.77 -0.01 1.35
C GLU A 865 30.97 -1.26 1.80
N ASP A 866 29.75 -1.08 2.26
CA ASP A 866 28.90 -2.19 2.70
C ASP A 866 28.36 -2.96 1.48
N VAL A 867 28.14 -2.29 0.33
CA VAL A 867 27.84 -2.92 -0.96
C VAL A 867 28.97 -3.86 -1.39
N SER A 868 30.23 -3.42 -1.25
CA SER A 868 31.40 -4.27 -1.55
C SER A 868 31.42 -5.56 -0.71
N LYS A 869 31.09 -5.46 0.59
CA LYS A 869 30.98 -6.65 1.46
C LYS A 869 29.82 -7.55 1.04
N LEU A 870 28.67 -6.97 0.69
CA LEU A 870 27.51 -7.72 0.20
C LEU A 870 27.84 -8.49 -1.08
N ILE A 871 28.49 -7.86 -2.06
CA ILE A 871 28.95 -8.52 -3.31
C ILE A 871 29.81 -9.75 -2.98
N THR A 872 30.78 -9.60 -2.08
CA THR A 872 31.63 -10.73 -1.66
C THR A 872 30.80 -11.90 -1.10
N ILE A 873 29.70 -11.61 -0.42
CA ILE A 873 28.81 -12.64 0.13
C ILE A 873 27.99 -13.31 -0.97
N LEU A 874 27.44 -12.52 -1.90
CA LEU A 874 26.65 -13.04 -3.03
C LEU A 874 27.53 -13.90 -3.95
N ASP A 875 28.78 -13.47 -4.19
CA ASP A 875 29.77 -14.24 -4.90
C ASP A 875 30.04 -15.59 -4.24
N ARG A 876 30.27 -15.61 -2.91
CA ARG A 876 30.45 -16.84 -2.15
C ARG A 876 29.26 -17.81 -2.24
N LEU A 877 28.02 -17.30 -2.32
CA LEU A 877 26.83 -18.12 -2.54
C LEU A 877 26.83 -18.74 -3.94
N ALA A 878 27.13 -17.93 -4.97
CA ALA A 878 27.19 -18.36 -6.36
C ALA A 878 28.35 -19.35 -6.60
N ASP A 879 29.53 -19.09 -6.02
CA ASP A 879 30.70 -20.00 -6.06
C ASP A 879 30.41 -21.38 -5.42
N GLY A 880 29.46 -21.40 -4.46
CA GLY A 880 28.92 -22.64 -3.89
C GLY A 880 28.00 -23.44 -4.82
N GLY A 881 27.85 -23.04 -6.08
CA GLY A 881 26.99 -23.69 -7.10
C GLY A 881 25.52 -23.23 -7.08
N ASN A 882 25.13 -22.32 -6.16
CA ASN A 882 23.77 -21.84 -6.07
C ASN A 882 23.48 -20.78 -7.15
N THR A 883 22.21 -20.58 -7.43
CA THR A 883 21.75 -19.46 -8.28
C THR A 883 21.37 -18.29 -7.39
N VAL A 884 21.90 -17.10 -7.70
CA VAL A 884 21.55 -15.86 -7.00
C VAL A 884 20.87 -14.94 -8.01
N VAL A 885 19.62 -14.56 -7.76
CA VAL A 885 18.85 -13.63 -8.58
C VAL A 885 18.56 -12.38 -7.74
N THR A 886 19.01 -11.24 -8.21
CA THR A 886 18.78 -9.95 -7.53
C THR A 886 17.98 -9.00 -8.42
N ILE A 887 16.94 -8.36 -7.88
CA ILE A 887 16.35 -7.16 -8.48
C ILE A 887 17.17 -5.98 -8.00
N GLU A 888 17.79 -5.22 -8.93
CA GLU A 888 18.74 -4.16 -8.54
C GLU A 888 18.78 -2.95 -9.45
N HIS A 889 19.19 -1.82 -8.84
CA HIS A 889 19.46 -0.53 -9.51
C HIS A 889 20.89 -0.03 -9.30
N ASN A 890 21.61 -0.57 -8.31
CA ASN A 890 22.97 -0.17 -8.00
C ASN A 890 23.95 -0.70 -9.05
N LEU A 891 24.57 0.20 -9.83
CA LEU A 891 25.48 -0.14 -10.91
C LEU A 891 26.74 -0.86 -10.45
N ASP A 892 27.21 -0.62 -9.21
CA ASP A 892 28.40 -1.27 -8.67
C ASP A 892 28.14 -2.75 -8.36
N LEU A 893 26.91 -3.12 -7.99
CA LEU A 893 26.51 -4.50 -7.86
C LEU A 893 26.23 -5.12 -9.24
N ILE A 894 25.50 -4.42 -10.11
CA ILE A 894 25.13 -4.91 -11.46
C ILE A 894 26.37 -5.24 -12.29
N LYS A 895 27.44 -4.40 -12.27
CA LYS A 895 28.68 -4.68 -13.00
C LYS A 895 29.40 -5.97 -12.51
N CYS A 896 29.10 -6.43 -11.31
CA CYS A 896 29.67 -7.66 -10.74
C CYS A 896 28.85 -8.92 -11.06
N ALA A 897 27.62 -8.80 -11.59
CA ALA A 897 26.78 -9.95 -11.96
C ALA A 897 27.38 -10.75 -13.15
N ASP A 898 27.08 -12.04 -13.21
CA ASP A 898 27.47 -12.89 -14.34
C ASP A 898 26.53 -12.76 -15.54
N HIS A 899 25.26 -12.41 -15.26
CA HIS A 899 24.21 -12.28 -16.27
C HIS A 899 23.22 -11.18 -15.86
N ILE A 900 22.75 -10.41 -16.82
CA ILE A 900 21.75 -9.35 -16.64
C ILE A 900 20.51 -9.68 -17.46
N ILE A 901 19.34 -9.41 -16.88
CA ILE A 901 18.04 -9.39 -17.57
C ILE A 901 17.47 -7.99 -17.37
N ASP A 902 17.43 -7.19 -18.45
CA ASP A 902 17.00 -5.79 -18.41
C ASP A 902 15.58 -5.66 -18.94
N LEU A 903 14.67 -5.14 -18.08
CA LEU A 903 13.25 -4.93 -18.41
C LEU A 903 12.97 -3.44 -18.71
N GLY A 904 12.15 -3.21 -19.73
CA GLY A 904 11.80 -1.86 -20.14
C GLY A 904 10.86 -1.81 -21.32
N PRO A 905 11.04 -0.82 -22.21
CA PRO A 905 11.97 0.32 -22.10
C PRO A 905 11.55 1.36 -21.04
N GLU A 906 10.25 1.48 -20.76
CA GLU A 906 9.68 2.46 -19.85
C GLU A 906 8.98 1.80 -18.64
N GLY A 907 8.42 2.62 -17.74
CA GLY A 907 7.56 2.15 -16.65
C GLY A 907 6.10 1.95 -17.07
N GLY A 908 5.31 1.22 -16.24
CA GLY A 908 3.87 1.03 -16.42
C GLY A 908 3.52 0.38 -17.76
N ASP A 909 2.57 0.97 -18.49
CA ASP A 909 2.11 0.44 -19.79
C ASP A 909 3.20 0.49 -20.88
N GLY A 910 4.18 1.36 -20.74
CA GLY A 910 5.33 1.47 -21.65
C GLY A 910 6.40 0.40 -21.44
N GLY A 911 6.32 -0.31 -20.30
CA GLY A 911 7.26 -1.36 -19.93
C GLY A 911 6.76 -2.78 -20.21
N GLY A 912 7.26 -3.72 -19.46
CA GLY A 912 6.80 -5.11 -19.46
C GLY A 912 7.38 -5.99 -20.57
N THR A 913 8.52 -5.63 -21.13
CA THR A 913 9.26 -6.41 -22.14
C THR A 913 10.73 -6.56 -21.75
N ILE A 914 11.41 -7.58 -22.24
CA ILE A 914 12.87 -7.71 -22.13
C ILE A 914 13.49 -6.79 -23.17
N VAL A 915 14.40 -5.92 -22.75
CA VAL A 915 15.13 -4.97 -23.62
C VAL A 915 16.49 -5.54 -23.98
N ALA A 916 17.18 -6.13 -23.02
CA ALA A 916 18.48 -6.74 -23.21
C ALA A 916 18.67 -7.90 -22.22
N GLU A 917 19.43 -8.91 -22.62
CA GLU A 917 19.89 -9.98 -21.75
C GLU A 917 21.32 -10.40 -22.15
N GLY A 918 22.12 -10.85 -21.21
CA GLY A 918 23.48 -11.28 -21.44
C GLY A 918 24.42 -10.86 -20.32
N THR A 919 25.73 -10.90 -20.59
CA THR A 919 26.76 -10.40 -19.66
C THR A 919 26.65 -8.87 -19.52
N PRO A 920 27.17 -8.28 -18.43
CA PRO A 920 27.22 -6.83 -18.27
C PRO A 920 27.84 -6.10 -19.48
N GLU A 921 28.87 -6.70 -20.09
CA GLU A 921 29.56 -6.18 -21.26
C GLU A 921 28.65 -6.17 -22.50
N GLU A 922 27.86 -7.23 -22.72
CA GLU A 922 26.91 -7.34 -23.82
C GLU A 922 25.75 -6.36 -23.67
N VAL A 923 25.20 -6.23 -22.46
CA VAL A 923 24.11 -5.28 -22.16
C VAL A 923 24.58 -3.83 -22.32
N ALA A 924 25.84 -3.52 -21.95
CA ALA A 924 26.42 -2.19 -22.13
C ALA A 924 26.55 -1.78 -23.61
N MET A 925 26.53 -2.72 -24.55
CA MET A 925 26.56 -2.47 -26.00
C MET A 925 25.14 -2.28 -26.59
N CYS A 926 24.08 -2.56 -25.83
CA CYS A 926 22.71 -2.43 -26.29
C CYS A 926 22.24 -0.97 -26.21
N GLU A 927 22.05 -0.31 -27.34
CA GLU A 927 21.64 1.10 -27.40
C GLU A 927 20.23 1.37 -26.82
N ASN A 928 19.37 0.36 -26.79
CA ASN A 928 18.01 0.48 -26.26
C ASN A 928 17.92 0.28 -24.73
N SER A 929 19.01 -0.17 -24.08
CA SER A 929 19.06 -0.39 -22.65
C SER A 929 19.55 0.84 -21.90
N TYR A 930 18.68 1.45 -21.09
CA TYR A 930 19.10 2.52 -20.19
C TYR A 930 20.13 2.04 -19.19
N THR A 931 19.93 0.84 -18.63
CA THR A 931 20.91 0.22 -17.73
C THR A 931 22.25 0.06 -18.42
N GLY A 932 22.28 -0.42 -19.68
CA GLY A 932 23.48 -0.58 -20.48
C GLY A 932 24.22 0.73 -20.71
N MET A 933 23.50 1.82 -20.98
CA MET A 933 24.10 3.15 -21.19
C MET A 933 24.90 3.60 -19.95
N PHE A 934 24.32 3.53 -18.75
CA PHE A 934 25.01 3.93 -17.51
C PHE A 934 26.08 2.92 -17.07
N LEU A 935 25.90 1.64 -17.40
CA LEU A 935 26.84 0.58 -17.06
C LEU A 935 28.16 0.70 -17.84
N LYS A 936 28.13 1.21 -19.07
CA LYS A 936 29.28 1.39 -19.93
C LYS A 936 30.40 2.17 -19.26
N ASP A 937 30.06 3.29 -18.61
CA ASP A 937 31.03 4.13 -17.91
C ASP A 937 31.64 3.39 -16.70
N LYS A 938 30.81 2.65 -15.95
CA LYS A 938 31.25 1.88 -14.78
C LYS A 938 32.13 0.67 -15.12
N LEU A 939 31.99 0.08 -16.30
CA LEU A 939 32.84 -1.00 -16.79
C LEU A 939 34.20 -0.48 -17.26
N THR A 940 34.27 0.73 -17.83
CA THR A 940 35.51 1.36 -18.32
C THR A 940 36.36 1.97 -17.20
N GLU A 941 35.80 2.25 -16.02
CA GLU A 941 36.51 2.80 -14.86
C GLU A 941 37.69 1.93 -14.37
N ASN A 942 37.74 0.67 -14.75
CA ASN A 942 38.76 -0.31 -14.35
C ASN A 942 39.79 -0.63 -15.44
N LEU A 943 39.71 0.00 -16.62
CA LEU A 943 40.69 -0.08 -17.71
C LEU A 943 41.66 1.12 -17.66
#